data_fba0c9be8c3940b331f7733274f8d680
#
_entry.id   fba0c9be8c3940b331f7733274f8d680
#
_cell.length_a   1.000
_cell.length_b   1.000
_cell.length_c   1.000
_cell.angle_alpha   90.00
_cell.angle_beta   90.00
_cell.angle_gamma   90.00
#
_symmetry.space_group_name_H-M   'P 1'
#
loop_
_entity.id
_entity.type
_entity.pdbx_description
1 polymer ?
#
loop_
_entity_poly.entity_id
_entity_poly.type
_entity_poly.pdbx_seq_one_letter_code
_entity_poly.pdbx_strand_id
1 'polypeptide(L)'
;MRLPDTHKILFGGDYNPEQWPEDTWEADMALFHEAHVDEVTLNVFSWAMLQPSEDVYDFEKLDKIMDMAKRNGLKVIMATSTAATPAWMAKRYPETLKTDAEGRRRHFGGRQNFCPNSEVFRKYASRLTEKIAERYKDYSNIVAYHISNEYGTYCYCDTCTAKFRKWLKARYETLANVNAAWNTSFWSHTFYDWDEIVLPDLLSEEFHFGGADARIKSNFQGISLDYRRFMNESFLECFDMEKEQIKKYMPDIPVTTNLMGDFDQFDYREWAKHMDFVSWDNYPAYDQKEPNTSFWHDLMRGIGDGSSFSLMEQTPGISNWQQYCALKRPGVMRLWSYQAVAHGADTVLFFQMKRSIGACEKSHSALIDHVGSGNTRVFREMKELGSELDHIGDELLESRSDAKAAIMYDFENRWAVGLAAGPSCDIDYLDEIHTWYSSFFRKHIPVDIVSPDSDLSGYSLVIAPMLYMSSASTALRLVSFVGNGGTYITSYFSGYSDENDRIRTGGYPADYRKLLGIWVEESDALPPILENEVKDLIASCSDSTTESYARNFFEYNGRQHTCSILCDLLHTEGAETLSEYEKDFYAGMPVVTKNSFGSGTAYYVGTRSDDAFYDEFLGSVCGECGITPISVAPVGVEVTLRENEKGSYLFYLNHTGEEQHFKADYDMTDIITGRHYAREEEIIMNVSDVIIGKK
;
A
#
# COMPACT_ATOMS: atom_id res chain seq x y z
N MET A 1 -15.84 -6.37 -5.85
CA MET A 1 -17.15 -5.88 -6.42
C MET A 1 -16.93 -5.55 -7.88
N ARG A 2 -17.82 -5.96 -8.78
CA ARG A 2 -17.68 -5.71 -10.22
C ARG A 2 -18.24 -4.34 -10.58
N LEU A 3 -17.53 -3.56 -11.39
CA LEU A 3 -18.09 -2.35 -11.97
C LEU A 3 -19.30 -2.70 -12.87
N PRO A 4 -20.38 -1.90 -12.85
CA PRO A 4 -21.56 -2.18 -13.66
C PRO A 4 -21.25 -2.28 -15.16
N ASP A 5 -21.92 -3.20 -15.84
CA ASP A 5 -21.84 -3.39 -17.30
C ASP A 5 -20.42 -3.63 -17.83
N THR A 6 -19.53 -4.23 -17.04
CA THR A 6 -18.19 -4.62 -17.50
C THR A 6 -18.21 -6.07 -17.98
N HIS A 7 -17.70 -6.28 -19.20
CA HIS A 7 -17.57 -7.59 -19.84
C HIS A 7 -16.12 -7.95 -20.16
N LYS A 8 -15.17 -7.14 -19.66
CA LYS A 8 -13.73 -7.33 -19.78
C LYS A 8 -13.01 -6.45 -18.76
N ILE A 9 -11.70 -6.62 -18.61
CA ILE A 9 -10.84 -5.69 -17.89
C ILE A 9 -10.91 -4.33 -18.59
N LEU A 10 -11.33 -3.28 -17.88
CA LEU A 10 -11.46 -1.94 -18.45
C LEU A 10 -10.08 -1.32 -18.71
N PHE A 11 -9.96 -0.68 -19.87
CA PHE A 11 -8.75 0.00 -20.31
C PHE A 11 -9.03 1.48 -20.62
N GLY A 12 -8.25 2.38 -20.03
CA GLY A 12 -8.46 3.82 -20.18
C GLY A 12 -7.66 4.65 -19.19
N GLY A 13 -8.29 5.66 -18.60
CA GLY A 13 -7.68 6.48 -17.54
C GLY A 13 -8.08 7.94 -17.54
N ASP A 14 -7.31 8.76 -16.85
CA ASP A 14 -7.60 10.17 -16.63
C ASP A 14 -7.54 10.98 -17.92
N TYR A 15 -8.67 11.60 -18.27
CA TYR A 15 -8.77 12.49 -19.40
C TYR A 15 -9.23 13.87 -18.97
N ASN A 16 -8.41 14.90 -19.22
CA ASN A 16 -8.60 16.28 -18.81
C ASN A 16 -8.77 17.20 -20.05
N PRO A 17 -9.85 17.03 -20.87
CA PRO A 17 -10.05 17.79 -22.09
C PRO A 17 -10.27 19.29 -21.86
N GLU A 18 -10.66 19.69 -20.64
CA GLU A 18 -10.83 21.08 -20.25
C GLU A 18 -9.54 21.89 -20.35
N GLN A 19 -8.38 21.23 -20.35
CA GLN A 19 -7.07 21.87 -20.54
C GLN A 19 -6.77 22.19 -22.00
N TRP A 20 -7.54 21.65 -22.95
CA TRP A 20 -7.30 21.73 -24.37
C TRP A 20 -8.43 22.48 -25.09
N PRO A 21 -8.16 23.08 -26.30
CA PRO A 21 -9.21 23.66 -27.13
C PRO A 21 -10.27 22.62 -27.53
N GLU A 22 -11.55 23.04 -27.55
CA GLU A 22 -12.68 22.14 -27.83
C GLU A 22 -12.60 21.48 -29.22
N ASP A 23 -12.00 22.17 -30.20
CA ASP A 23 -11.80 21.66 -31.58
C ASP A 23 -10.82 20.50 -31.68
N THR A 24 -10.04 20.20 -30.62
CA THR A 24 -9.15 19.04 -30.59
C THR A 24 -9.81 17.76 -30.08
N TRP A 25 -10.96 17.82 -29.42
CA TRP A 25 -11.57 16.73 -28.68
C TRP A 25 -12.04 15.57 -29.59
N GLU A 26 -12.62 15.87 -30.76
CA GLU A 26 -13.07 14.82 -31.69
C GLU A 26 -11.90 14.01 -32.26
N ALA A 27 -10.73 14.65 -32.45
CA ALA A 27 -9.52 13.93 -32.84
C ALA A 27 -9.00 13.00 -31.73
N ASP A 28 -9.13 13.40 -30.46
CA ASP A 28 -8.81 12.54 -29.33
C ASP A 28 -9.70 11.30 -29.29
N MET A 29 -11.01 11.47 -29.51
CA MET A 29 -11.96 10.34 -29.57
C MET A 29 -11.62 9.33 -30.66
N ALA A 30 -11.18 9.79 -31.84
CA ALA A 30 -10.74 8.92 -32.90
C ALA A 30 -9.49 8.09 -32.49
N LEU A 31 -8.55 8.71 -31.78
CA LEU A 31 -7.36 8.03 -31.24
C LEU A 31 -7.72 7.07 -30.10
N PHE A 32 -8.68 7.40 -29.26
CA PHE A 32 -9.17 6.50 -28.21
C PHE A 32 -9.80 5.24 -28.80
N HIS A 33 -10.64 5.37 -29.82
CA HIS A 33 -11.18 4.22 -30.53
C HIS A 33 -10.08 3.38 -31.19
N GLU A 34 -9.09 4.02 -31.82
CA GLU A 34 -7.95 3.31 -32.41
C GLU A 34 -7.13 2.53 -31.36
N ALA A 35 -7.04 3.06 -30.13
CA ALA A 35 -6.29 2.44 -29.04
C ALA A 35 -7.12 1.49 -28.17
N HIS A 36 -8.38 1.22 -28.52
CA HIS A 36 -9.32 0.35 -27.77
C HIS A 36 -9.65 0.86 -26.35
N VAL A 37 -9.71 2.19 -26.16
CA VAL A 37 -10.07 2.80 -24.87
C VAL A 37 -11.55 2.58 -24.57
N ASP A 38 -11.86 2.07 -23.38
CA ASP A 38 -13.23 1.79 -22.92
C ASP A 38 -13.77 2.85 -21.99
N GLU A 39 -12.86 3.42 -21.19
CA GLU A 39 -13.19 4.24 -20.04
C GLU A 39 -12.36 5.51 -20.01
N VAL A 40 -12.95 6.57 -19.46
CA VAL A 40 -12.25 7.81 -19.12
C VAL A 40 -12.68 8.28 -17.72
N THR A 41 -11.69 8.57 -16.87
CA THR A 41 -11.92 9.25 -15.60
C THR A 41 -11.94 10.76 -15.87
N LEU A 42 -13.07 11.41 -15.58
CA LEU A 42 -13.32 12.81 -15.92
C LEU A 42 -13.49 13.69 -14.69
N ASN A 43 -13.15 14.97 -14.83
CA ASN A 43 -13.50 16.01 -13.85
C ASN A 43 -12.69 15.94 -12.54
N VAL A 44 -11.46 15.40 -12.53
CA VAL A 44 -10.68 15.18 -11.29
C VAL A 44 -10.34 16.49 -10.59
N PHE A 45 -9.95 17.55 -11.31
CA PHE A 45 -9.47 18.82 -10.73
C PHE A 45 -10.24 20.06 -11.20
N SER A 46 -11.51 19.92 -11.59
CA SER A 46 -12.26 20.95 -12.29
C SER A 46 -13.12 21.85 -11.38
N TRP A 47 -12.93 21.84 -10.05
CA TRP A 47 -13.79 22.61 -9.13
C TRP A 47 -13.92 24.09 -9.51
N ALA A 48 -12.80 24.78 -9.81
CA ALA A 48 -12.83 26.19 -10.18
C ALA A 48 -13.59 26.45 -11.49
N MET A 49 -13.60 25.50 -12.43
CA MET A 49 -14.39 25.55 -13.66
C MET A 49 -15.89 25.42 -13.34
N LEU A 50 -16.26 24.45 -12.52
CA LEU A 50 -17.64 24.16 -12.16
C LEU A 50 -18.25 25.19 -11.19
N GLN A 51 -17.42 25.83 -10.37
CA GLN A 51 -17.84 26.85 -9.40
C GLN A 51 -16.87 28.03 -9.44
N PRO A 52 -16.99 28.93 -10.46
CA PRO A 52 -16.08 30.05 -10.64
C PRO A 52 -16.20 31.12 -9.53
N SER A 53 -17.29 31.14 -8.78
CA SER A 53 -17.46 31.94 -7.57
C SER A 53 -18.42 31.27 -6.60
N GLU A 54 -18.51 31.78 -5.37
CA GLU A 54 -19.21 31.14 -4.25
C GLU A 54 -20.63 30.66 -4.58
N ASP A 55 -21.41 31.47 -5.29
CA ASP A 55 -22.82 31.20 -5.57
C ASP A 55 -23.11 30.89 -7.06
N VAL A 56 -22.08 30.84 -7.89
CA VAL A 56 -22.19 30.58 -9.34
C VAL A 56 -21.68 29.22 -9.68
N TYR A 57 -22.50 28.43 -10.35
CA TYR A 57 -22.13 27.12 -10.89
C TYR A 57 -22.30 27.14 -12.40
N ASP A 58 -21.30 26.62 -13.10
CA ASP A 58 -21.24 26.52 -14.57
C ASP A 58 -20.82 25.09 -14.97
N PHE A 59 -21.74 24.37 -15.59
CA PHE A 59 -21.54 23.01 -16.07
C PHE A 59 -21.44 22.91 -17.60
N GLU A 60 -21.52 24.04 -18.33
CA GLU A 60 -21.61 24.02 -19.80
C GLU A 60 -20.48 23.22 -20.44
N LYS A 61 -19.25 23.41 -19.95
CA LYS A 61 -18.08 22.69 -20.49
C LYS A 61 -18.11 21.21 -20.15
N LEU A 62 -18.45 20.85 -18.90
CA LEU A 62 -18.55 19.46 -18.49
C LEU A 62 -19.70 18.73 -19.19
N ASP A 63 -20.83 19.40 -19.47
CA ASP A 63 -21.93 18.82 -20.27
C ASP A 63 -21.46 18.40 -21.65
N LYS A 64 -20.72 19.29 -22.35
CA LYS A 64 -20.15 18.97 -23.67
C LYS A 64 -19.21 17.78 -23.62
N ILE A 65 -18.37 17.69 -22.58
CA ILE A 65 -17.42 16.58 -22.36
C ILE A 65 -18.20 15.28 -22.13
N MET A 66 -19.20 15.29 -21.26
CA MET A 66 -20.02 14.13 -20.94
C MET A 66 -20.82 13.64 -22.14
N ASP A 67 -21.43 14.57 -22.91
CA ASP A 67 -22.14 14.23 -24.14
C ASP A 67 -21.20 13.64 -25.20
N MET A 68 -19.99 14.17 -25.31
CA MET A 68 -18.96 13.62 -26.20
C MET A 68 -18.57 12.20 -25.80
N ALA A 69 -18.24 11.95 -24.52
CA ALA A 69 -17.92 10.61 -24.03
C ALA A 69 -19.06 9.63 -24.31
N LYS A 70 -20.31 10.03 -24.02
CA LYS A 70 -21.50 9.21 -24.27
C LYS A 70 -21.72 8.89 -25.75
N ARG A 71 -21.58 9.89 -26.64
CA ARG A 71 -21.70 9.66 -28.11
C ARG A 71 -20.65 8.71 -28.65
N ASN A 72 -19.47 8.70 -28.06
CA ASN A 72 -18.36 7.83 -28.45
C ASN A 72 -18.36 6.49 -27.71
N GLY A 73 -19.38 6.17 -26.90
CA GLY A 73 -19.53 4.88 -26.24
C GLY A 73 -18.57 4.66 -25.08
N LEU A 74 -17.89 5.71 -24.61
CA LEU A 74 -16.94 5.61 -23.47
C LEU A 74 -17.71 5.50 -22.17
N LYS A 75 -17.29 4.61 -21.30
CA LYS A 75 -17.65 4.56 -19.89
C LYS A 75 -16.97 5.71 -19.16
N VAL A 76 -17.59 6.19 -18.08
CA VAL A 76 -17.07 7.31 -17.31
C VAL A 76 -16.96 6.92 -15.83
N ILE A 77 -15.79 7.11 -15.25
CA ILE A 77 -15.62 7.26 -13.81
C ILE A 77 -15.68 8.76 -13.51
N MET A 78 -16.73 9.20 -12.82
CA MET A 78 -16.97 10.63 -12.57
C MET A 78 -16.28 11.05 -11.28
N ALA A 79 -15.33 11.98 -11.36
CA ALA A 79 -14.68 12.54 -10.18
C ALA A 79 -15.43 13.74 -9.60
N THR A 80 -15.30 13.97 -8.28
CA THR A 80 -16.01 15.04 -7.57
C THR A 80 -15.27 16.38 -7.58
N SER A 81 -14.04 16.44 -8.10
CA SER A 81 -13.18 17.63 -8.20
C SER A 81 -12.68 18.22 -6.87
N THR A 82 -12.96 17.61 -5.74
CA THR A 82 -12.76 18.24 -4.42
C THR A 82 -11.32 18.24 -3.92
N ALA A 83 -10.42 17.56 -4.62
CA ALA A 83 -8.97 17.53 -4.31
C ALA A 83 -8.29 18.90 -4.49
N ALA A 84 -8.81 19.76 -5.37
CA ALA A 84 -8.21 21.06 -5.67
C ALA A 84 -9.22 22.20 -5.46
N THR A 85 -9.12 22.89 -4.33
CA THR A 85 -10.04 23.96 -3.95
C THR A 85 -9.85 25.22 -4.83
N PRO A 86 -10.95 25.96 -5.16
CA PRO A 86 -10.87 27.14 -6.01
C PRO A 86 -10.27 28.36 -5.28
N ALA A 87 -9.64 29.25 -6.03
CA ALA A 87 -8.96 30.45 -5.50
C ALA A 87 -9.88 31.38 -4.69
N TRP A 88 -11.15 31.50 -5.06
CA TRP A 88 -12.12 32.32 -4.32
C TRP A 88 -12.34 31.82 -2.89
N MET A 89 -12.31 30.48 -2.68
CA MET A 89 -12.44 29.86 -1.36
C MET A 89 -11.25 30.21 -0.48
N ALA A 90 -10.03 29.99 -0.97
CA ALA A 90 -8.81 30.35 -0.25
C ALA A 90 -8.72 31.84 0.10
N LYS A 91 -9.19 32.71 -0.80
CA LYS A 91 -9.22 34.16 -0.58
C LYS A 91 -10.26 34.58 0.46
N ARG A 92 -11.47 34.02 0.39
CA ARG A 92 -12.61 34.44 1.22
C ARG A 92 -12.61 33.75 2.58
N TYR A 93 -12.13 32.53 2.63
CA TYR A 93 -12.12 31.63 3.80
C TYR A 93 -10.74 31.02 4.00
N PRO A 94 -9.70 31.84 4.34
CA PRO A 94 -8.33 31.36 4.48
C PRO A 94 -8.15 30.26 5.56
N GLU A 95 -9.11 30.14 6.48
CA GLU A 95 -9.15 29.07 7.49
C GLU A 95 -9.47 27.69 6.88
N THR A 96 -9.90 27.61 5.63
CA THR A 96 -10.05 26.35 4.90
C THR A 96 -8.72 25.73 4.53
N LEU A 97 -7.67 26.55 4.44
CA LEU A 97 -6.31 26.09 4.11
C LEU A 97 -5.68 25.44 5.32
N LYS A 98 -5.07 24.27 5.09
CA LYS A 98 -4.40 23.54 6.16
C LYS A 98 -3.17 24.27 6.70
N THR A 99 -2.85 23.98 7.96
CA THR A 99 -1.62 24.36 8.62
C THR A 99 -0.71 23.12 8.65
N ASP A 100 0.55 23.26 8.26
CA ASP A 100 1.52 22.16 8.30
C ASP A 100 2.06 21.90 9.72
N ALA A 101 2.87 20.87 9.86
CA ALA A 101 3.46 20.48 11.16
C ALA A 101 4.43 21.53 11.74
N GLU A 102 4.90 22.49 10.93
CA GLU A 102 5.74 23.61 11.36
C GLU A 102 4.91 24.85 11.74
N GLY A 103 3.56 24.72 11.80
CA GLY A 103 2.65 25.80 12.17
C GLY A 103 2.38 26.82 11.05
N ARG A 104 2.80 26.56 9.81
CA ARG A 104 2.62 27.49 8.69
C ARG A 104 1.31 27.17 7.95
N ARG A 105 0.44 28.16 7.82
CA ARG A 105 -0.74 28.03 6.97
C ARG A 105 -0.31 28.01 5.50
N ARG A 106 -0.80 26.99 4.77
CA ARG A 106 -0.55 26.88 3.32
C ARG A 106 -1.27 27.97 2.54
N HIS A 107 -0.84 28.20 1.31
CA HIS A 107 -1.47 29.13 0.38
C HIS A 107 -2.20 28.38 -0.73
N PHE A 108 -3.04 29.10 -1.49
CA PHE A 108 -3.64 28.59 -2.73
C PHE A 108 -2.53 28.17 -3.72
N GLY A 109 -2.80 27.10 -4.49
CA GLY A 109 -1.94 26.67 -5.60
C GLY A 109 -1.57 25.18 -5.61
N GLY A 110 -1.64 24.48 -4.47
CA GLY A 110 -1.47 23.03 -4.41
C GLY A 110 -2.81 22.29 -4.34
N ARG A 111 -2.80 21.01 -4.69
CA ARG A 111 -3.89 20.08 -4.38
C ARG A 111 -3.78 19.59 -2.94
N GLN A 112 -4.90 19.07 -2.36
CA GLN A 112 -4.96 18.58 -0.97
C GLN A 112 -4.53 19.64 0.08
N ASN A 113 -4.72 20.92 -0.20
CA ASN A 113 -4.34 22.04 0.66
C ASN A 113 -5.45 22.48 1.64
N PHE A 114 -6.49 21.70 1.78
CA PHE A 114 -7.63 22.02 2.65
C PHE A 114 -7.51 21.32 4.01
N CYS A 115 -8.09 21.96 5.04
CA CYS A 115 -8.30 21.33 6.34
C CYS A 115 -9.53 20.42 6.27
N PRO A 116 -9.41 19.07 6.53
CA PRO A 116 -10.55 18.16 6.46
C PRO A 116 -11.60 18.47 7.53
N ASN A 117 -11.24 19.22 8.55
CA ASN A 117 -12.12 19.63 9.65
C ASN A 117 -12.78 21.00 9.45
N SER A 118 -12.51 21.69 8.33
CA SER A 118 -13.12 22.96 8.00
C SER A 118 -14.59 22.78 7.62
N GLU A 119 -15.50 23.40 8.35
CA GLU A 119 -16.94 23.38 8.04
C GLU A 119 -17.25 24.06 6.70
N VAL A 120 -16.48 25.08 6.34
CA VAL A 120 -16.61 25.78 5.04
C VAL A 120 -16.22 24.86 3.90
N PHE A 121 -15.07 24.17 4.00
CA PHE A 121 -14.66 23.19 3.00
C PHE A 121 -15.73 22.11 2.83
N ARG A 122 -16.13 21.46 3.92
CA ARG A 122 -17.13 20.39 3.91
C ARG A 122 -18.47 20.85 3.29
N LYS A 123 -18.92 22.05 3.62
CA LYS A 123 -20.14 22.63 3.06
C LYS A 123 -20.08 22.75 1.53
N TYR A 124 -18.98 23.28 1.00
CA TYR A 124 -18.88 23.52 -0.45
C TYR A 124 -18.53 22.26 -1.23
N ALA A 125 -17.72 21.35 -0.67
CA ALA A 125 -17.45 20.03 -1.25
C ALA A 125 -18.75 19.22 -1.37
N SER A 126 -19.52 19.11 -0.28
CA SER A 126 -20.84 18.46 -0.26
C SER A 126 -21.78 19.02 -1.31
N ARG A 127 -21.88 20.37 -1.40
CA ARG A 127 -22.74 21.03 -2.39
C ARG A 127 -22.33 20.78 -3.84
N LEU A 128 -21.01 20.81 -4.12
CA LEU A 128 -20.51 20.55 -5.47
C LEU A 128 -20.84 19.13 -5.87
N THR A 129 -20.52 18.16 -5.01
CA THR A 129 -20.78 16.74 -5.24
C THR A 129 -22.27 16.47 -5.44
N GLU A 130 -23.15 17.05 -4.60
CA GLU A 130 -24.60 16.95 -4.77
C GLU A 130 -25.06 17.44 -6.14
N LYS A 131 -24.55 18.61 -6.59
CA LYS A 131 -24.90 19.17 -7.91
C LYS A 131 -24.41 18.32 -9.07
N ILE A 132 -23.22 17.76 -8.97
CA ILE A 132 -22.69 16.82 -9.97
C ILE A 132 -23.59 15.58 -10.03
N ALA A 133 -23.85 14.94 -8.89
CA ALA A 133 -24.66 13.74 -8.82
C ALA A 133 -26.09 13.97 -9.33
N GLU A 134 -26.77 15.07 -8.92
CA GLU A 134 -28.10 15.42 -9.37
C GLU A 134 -28.16 15.64 -10.89
N ARG A 135 -27.14 16.36 -11.44
CA ARG A 135 -27.12 16.71 -12.86
C ARG A 135 -26.89 15.50 -13.76
N TYR A 136 -26.00 14.60 -13.37
CA TYR A 136 -25.58 13.50 -14.24
C TYR A 136 -26.20 12.14 -13.90
N LYS A 137 -27.17 12.07 -12.99
CA LYS A 137 -27.84 10.83 -12.56
C LYS A 137 -28.46 9.99 -13.68
N ASP A 138 -28.84 10.63 -14.80
CA ASP A 138 -29.47 9.97 -15.95
C ASP A 138 -28.47 9.62 -17.07
N TYR A 139 -27.17 9.81 -16.83
CA TYR A 139 -26.12 9.41 -17.77
C TYR A 139 -25.76 7.95 -17.59
N SER A 140 -26.26 7.09 -18.46
CA SER A 140 -26.10 5.63 -18.40
C SER A 140 -24.67 5.13 -18.58
N ASN A 141 -23.77 5.97 -19.05
CA ASN A 141 -22.36 5.63 -19.25
C ASN A 141 -21.48 5.94 -18.00
N ILE A 142 -22.02 6.51 -16.93
CA ILE A 142 -21.30 6.60 -15.65
C ILE A 142 -21.34 5.23 -14.99
N VAL A 143 -20.15 4.66 -14.72
CA VAL A 143 -19.98 3.32 -14.14
C VAL A 143 -19.51 3.36 -12.69
N ALA A 144 -18.89 4.46 -12.25
CA ALA A 144 -18.46 4.67 -10.87
C ALA A 144 -18.27 6.16 -10.57
N TYR A 145 -18.16 6.48 -9.29
CA TYR A 145 -17.68 7.79 -8.83
C TYR A 145 -16.31 7.66 -8.15
N HIS A 146 -15.44 8.62 -8.46
CA HIS A 146 -14.14 8.83 -7.84
C HIS A 146 -14.20 10.08 -6.94
N ILE A 147 -14.20 9.90 -5.64
CA ILE A 147 -14.27 11.01 -4.69
C ILE A 147 -12.89 11.60 -4.45
N SER A 148 -12.76 12.90 -4.63
CA SER A 148 -11.52 13.67 -4.44
C SER A 148 -10.39 13.16 -5.35
N ASN A 149 -9.20 13.00 -4.86
CA ASN A 149 -8.04 12.33 -5.46
C ASN A 149 -6.90 12.25 -4.45
N GLU A 150 -6.32 11.08 -4.23
CA GLU A 150 -5.13 10.86 -3.41
C GLU A 150 -5.16 11.69 -2.12
N TYR A 151 -6.11 11.40 -1.24
CA TYR A 151 -6.20 12.09 0.04
C TYR A 151 -4.87 12.06 0.78
N GLY A 152 -4.43 13.19 1.33
CA GLY A 152 -3.14 13.23 1.97
C GLY A 152 -2.86 14.45 2.83
N THR A 153 -1.86 14.27 3.64
CA THR A 153 -1.19 15.18 4.58
C THR A 153 -2.08 15.79 5.66
N TYR A 154 -1.61 15.70 6.91
CA TYR A 154 -2.32 16.17 8.10
C TYR A 154 -2.44 17.69 8.17
N CYS A 155 -3.36 18.19 9.00
CA CYS A 155 -3.59 19.62 9.24
C CYS A 155 -3.50 19.93 10.73
N TYR A 156 -2.65 20.85 11.11
CA TYR A 156 -2.34 21.22 12.51
C TYR A 156 -2.93 22.59 12.90
N CYS A 157 -4.13 22.91 12.46
CA CYS A 157 -4.79 24.19 12.75
C CYS A 157 -5.65 24.15 14.01
N ASP A 158 -6.07 25.32 14.50
CA ASP A 158 -6.91 25.44 15.71
C ASP A 158 -8.23 24.67 15.61
N THR A 159 -8.81 24.58 14.41
CA THR A 159 -10.04 23.78 14.16
C THR A 159 -9.76 22.30 14.42
N CYS A 160 -8.61 21.78 13.94
CA CYS A 160 -8.18 20.40 14.21
C CYS A 160 -7.91 20.19 15.70
N THR A 161 -7.29 21.15 16.39
CA THR A 161 -7.07 21.09 17.85
C THR A 161 -8.38 20.93 18.60
N ALA A 162 -9.37 21.79 18.29
CA ALA A 162 -10.67 21.75 18.95
C ALA A 162 -11.43 20.43 18.68
N LYS A 163 -11.35 19.91 17.45
CA LYS A 163 -11.98 18.63 17.08
C LYS A 163 -11.24 17.41 17.66
N PHE A 164 -9.92 17.44 17.71
CA PHE A 164 -9.12 16.38 18.34
C PHE A 164 -9.45 16.24 19.84
N ARG A 165 -9.56 17.35 20.56
CA ARG A 165 -10.01 17.34 21.97
C ARG A 165 -11.41 16.72 22.14
N LYS A 166 -12.33 16.95 21.21
CA LYS A 166 -13.66 16.32 21.22
C LYS A 166 -13.56 14.82 20.94
N TRP A 167 -12.74 14.43 19.96
CA TRP A 167 -12.48 13.06 19.62
C TRP A 167 -11.88 12.28 20.79
N LEU A 168 -10.90 12.87 21.49
CA LEU A 168 -10.33 12.28 22.70
C LEU A 168 -11.36 12.11 23.83
N LYS A 169 -12.26 13.09 23.99
CA LYS A 169 -13.38 12.97 24.97
C LYS A 169 -14.31 11.81 24.63
N ALA A 170 -14.60 11.59 23.36
CA ALA A 170 -15.43 10.47 22.92
C ALA A 170 -14.73 9.13 23.09
N ARG A 171 -13.43 9.05 22.82
CA ARG A 171 -12.63 7.81 22.90
C ARG A 171 -12.31 7.41 24.34
N TYR A 172 -11.92 8.36 25.17
CA TYR A 172 -11.39 8.09 26.52
C TYR A 172 -12.31 8.47 27.67
N GLU A 173 -13.37 9.23 27.40
CA GLU A 173 -14.36 9.73 28.36
C GLU A 173 -13.78 10.71 29.39
N THR A 174 -12.62 10.42 30.00
CA THR A 174 -11.99 11.23 31.06
C THR A 174 -10.53 11.53 30.77
N LEU A 175 -10.02 12.67 31.29
CA LEU A 175 -8.58 12.97 31.23
C LEU A 175 -7.72 11.94 31.97
N ALA A 176 -8.25 11.33 33.02
CA ALA A 176 -7.56 10.27 33.74
C ALA A 176 -7.27 9.06 32.83
N ASN A 177 -8.23 8.70 31.96
CA ASN A 177 -8.05 7.64 31.00
C ASN A 177 -7.04 8.02 29.91
N VAL A 178 -7.07 9.28 29.40
CA VAL A 178 -6.05 9.79 28.47
C VAL A 178 -4.66 9.72 29.10
N ASN A 179 -4.51 10.26 30.31
CA ASN A 179 -3.24 10.26 31.05
C ASN A 179 -2.73 8.83 31.29
N ALA A 180 -3.62 7.89 31.56
CA ALA A 180 -3.25 6.49 31.74
C ALA A 180 -2.85 5.84 30.40
N ALA A 181 -3.60 6.06 29.34
CA ALA A 181 -3.32 5.52 28.01
C ALA A 181 -1.98 6.01 27.44
N TRP A 182 -1.68 7.28 27.59
CA TRP A 182 -0.46 7.91 27.06
C TRP A 182 0.72 7.88 28.04
N ASN A 183 0.57 7.32 29.25
CA ASN A 183 1.59 7.33 30.30
C ASN A 183 2.17 8.74 30.57
N THR A 184 1.30 9.72 30.72
CA THR A 184 1.66 11.15 30.77
C THR A 184 2.46 11.57 32.01
N SER A 185 2.69 10.69 32.99
CA SER A 185 3.62 10.92 34.09
C SER A 185 5.07 11.08 33.64
N PHE A 186 5.42 10.60 32.44
CA PHE A 186 6.72 10.79 31.83
C PHE A 186 6.92 12.26 31.43
N TRP A 187 8.05 12.86 31.74
CA TRP A 187 8.44 14.25 31.46
C TRP A 187 7.39 15.31 31.74
N SER A 188 6.55 15.09 32.77
CA SER A 188 5.48 16.03 33.17
C SER A 188 4.43 16.30 32.09
N HIS A 189 4.12 15.32 31.25
CA HIS A 189 3.08 15.44 30.21
C HIS A 189 1.64 15.35 30.77
N THR A 190 1.47 15.19 32.12
CA THR A 190 0.14 14.99 32.72
C THR A 190 -0.78 16.18 32.50
N PHE A 191 -1.93 15.95 31.90
CA PHE A 191 -2.97 16.96 31.68
C PHE A 191 -3.98 16.99 32.81
N TYR A 192 -4.36 18.19 33.23
CA TYR A 192 -5.38 18.44 34.22
C TYR A 192 -6.60 19.16 33.66
N ASP A 193 -6.47 19.75 32.47
CA ASP A 193 -7.57 20.31 31.71
C ASP A 193 -7.48 19.85 30.24
N TRP A 194 -8.63 19.69 29.56
CA TRP A 194 -8.67 19.34 28.15
C TRP A 194 -8.04 20.41 27.27
N ASP A 195 -8.09 21.67 27.69
CA ASP A 195 -7.53 22.80 26.94
C ASP A 195 -6.00 22.86 26.97
N GLU A 196 -5.36 22.09 27.84
CA GLU A 196 -3.89 21.94 27.89
C GLU A 196 -3.36 21.05 26.75
N ILE A 197 -4.23 20.19 26.15
CA ILE A 197 -3.81 19.30 25.06
C ILE A 197 -3.61 20.13 23.79
N VAL A 198 -2.40 20.09 23.23
CA VAL A 198 -2.01 20.68 21.94
C VAL A 198 -1.79 19.57 20.91
N LEU A 199 -1.73 19.90 19.63
CA LEU A 199 -1.44 18.92 18.59
C LEU A 199 0.04 18.51 18.60
N PRO A 200 0.35 17.26 18.28
CA PRO A 200 1.74 16.77 18.15
C PRO A 200 2.35 17.24 16.83
N ASP A 201 2.67 18.53 16.73
CA ASP A 201 3.36 19.12 15.61
C ASP A 201 4.89 19.12 15.82
N LEU A 202 5.67 19.55 14.83
CA LEU A 202 7.13 19.59 14.93
C LEU A 202 7.66 20.58 15.99
N LEU A 203 6.82 21.44 16.57
CA LEU A 203 7.21 22.36 17.63
C LEU A 203 7.05 21.73 19.03
N SER A 204 6.26 20.68 19.15
CA SER A 204 5.98 20.01 20.43
C SER A 204 6.52 18.59 20.50
N GLU A 205 6.60 17.87 19.38
CA GLU A 205 6.82 16.41 19.32
C GLU A 205 8.06 15.99 18.53
N GLU A 206 8.99 16.88 18.32
CA GLU A 206 10.21 16.56 17.61
C GLU A 206 11.24 15.92 18.52
N PHE A 207 11.66 14.69 18.19
CA PHE A 207 12.82 14.03 18.79
C PHE A 207 13.76 13.54 17.69
N HIS A 208 14.95 14.15 17.61
CA HIS A 208 15.99 13.75 16.65
C HIS A 208 16.83 12.61 17.25
N PHE A 209 16.81 11.46 16.63
CA PHE A 209 17.62 10.33 17.01
C PHE A 209 18.89 10.27 16.14
N GLY A 210 20.01 10.75 16.67
CA GLY A 210 21.37 10.57 16.11
C GLY A 210 21.65 11.17 14.74
N GLY A 211 22.45 12.24 14.65
CA GLY A 211 23.06 12.75 13.41
C GLY A 211 22.17 13.55 12.45
N ALA A 212 22.75 14.08 11.37
CA ALA A 212 22.11 14.97 10.41
C ALA A 212 21.04 14.29 9.51
N ASP A 213 21.10 12.98 9.37
CA ASP A 213 20.16 12.16 8.57
C ASP A 213 19.15 11.41 9.47
N ALA A 214 19.03 11.79 10.74
CA ALA A 214 18.19 11.10 11.70
C ALA A 214 16.71 11.21 11.34
N ARG A 215 16.02 10.06 11.38
CA ARG A 215 14.55 10.02 11.32
C ARG A 215 13.97 10.76 12.53
N ILE A 216 12.99 11.64 12.28
CA ILE A 216 12.26 12.31 13.35
C ILE A 216 11.39 11.25 14.03
N LYS A 217 11.58 11.10 15.34
CA LYS A 217 10.81 10.21 16.21
C LYS A 217 9.98 11.05 17.18
N SER A 218 8.91 10.48 17.71
CA SER A 218 8.10 11.16 18.73
C SER A 218 8.71 10.99 20.10
N ASN A 219 8.72 12.06 20.91
CA ASN A 219 9.01 11.99 22.34
C ASN A 219 7.74 11.72 23.17
N PHE A 220 6.56 11.71 22.52
CA PHE A 220 5.25 11.46 23.13
C PHE A 220 4.36 10.63 22.20
N GLN A 221 4.70 9.34 22.02
CA GLN A 221 4.10 8.44 21.03
C GLN A 221 2.58 8.35 21.15
N GLY A 222 2.01 8.30 22.37
CA GLY A 222 0.58 8.13 22.56
C GLY A 222 -0.27 9.21 21.91
N ILE A 223 0.10 10.50 22.06
CA ILE A 223 -0.63 11.60 21.41
C ILE A 223 -0.41 11.59 19.90
N SER A 224 0.80 11.27 19.45
CA SER A 224 1.13 11.23 18.03
C SER A 224 0.39 10.11 17.30
N LEU A 225 0.25 8.93 17.92
CA LEU A 225 -0.51 7.81 17.39
C LEU A 225 -2.01 8.14 17.32
N ASP A 226 -2.58 8.70 18.40
CA ASP A 226 -3.99 9.09 18.39
C ASP A 226 -4.29 10.23 17.41
N TYR A 227 -3.32 11.12 17.18
CA TYR A 227 -3.50 12.16 16.19
C TYR A 227 -3.54 11.60 14.74
N ARG A 228 -2.75 10.57 14.45
CA ARG A 228 -2.84 9.83 13.16
C ARG A 228 -4.20 9.17 12.99
N ARG A 229 -4.74 8.51 14.02
CA ARG A 229 -6.09 7.94 14.03
C ARG A 229 -7.16 8.99 13.80
N PHE A 230 -7.10 10.09 14.54
CA PHE A 230 -8.02 11.22 14.38
C PHE A 230 -8.00 11.82 12.97
N MET A 231 -6.81 12.00 12.39
CA MET A 231 -6.70 12.54 11.03
C MET A 231 -7.19 11.55 9.99
N ASN A 232 -6.94 10.25 10.15
CA ASN A 232 -7.51 9.20 9.32
C ASN A 232 -9.04 9.26 9.31
N GLU A 233 -9.67 9.30 10.48
CA GLU A 233 -11.13 9.45 10.62
C GLU A 233 -11.65 10.77 10.04
N SER A 234 -10.93 11.88 10.24
CA SER A 234 -11.33 13.21 9.71
C SER A 234 -11.39 13.25 8.19
N PHE A 235 -10.49 12.54 7.49
CA PHE A 235 -10.53 12.44 6.04
C PHE A 235 -11.59 11.42 5.56
N LEU A 236 -11.78 10.31 6.27
CA LEU A 236 -12.88 9.38 6.01
C LEU A 236 -14.24 10.05 6.13
N GLU A 237 -14.44 10.95 7.12
CA GLU A 237 -15.66 11.76 7.21
C GLU A 237 -15.86 12.65 5.97
N CYS A 238 -14.80 13.16 5.34
CA CYS A 238 -14.92 13.91 4.09
C CYS A 238 -15.36 13.01 2.94
N PHE A 239 -14.77 11.81 2.83
CA PHE A 239 -15.17 10.81 1.84
C PHE A 239 -16.63 10.40 1.99
N ASP A 240 -17.06 10.03 3.20
CA ASP A 240 -18.42 9.60 3.49
C ASP A 240 -19.45 10.71 3.21
N MET A 241 -19.13 11.93 3.57
CA MET A 241 -19.97 13.10 3.30
C MET A 241 -20.26 13.27 1.80
N GLU A 242 -19.25 13.11 0.94
CA GLU A 242 -19.40 13.18 -0.51
C GLU A 242 -20.12 11.94 -1.06
N LYS A 243 -19.79 10.74 -0.57
CA LYS A 243 -20.48 9.49 -0.92
C LYS A 243 -21.97 9.57 -0.62
N GLU A 244 -22.37 10.13 0.51
CA GLU A 244 -23.77 10.34 0.86
C GLU A 244 -24.50 11.21 -0.17
N GLN A 245 -23.86 12.27 -0.70
CA GLN A 245 -24.50 13.11 -1.72
C GLN A 245 -24.72 12.33 -3.03
N ILE A 246 -23.74 11.53 -3.44
CA ILE A 246 -23.85 10.69 -4.65
C ILE A 246 -24.98 9.67 -4.48
N LYS A 247 -25.00 8.95 -3.36
CA LYS A 247 -25.98 7.89 -3.09
C LYS A 247 -27.43 8.39 -2.98
N LYS A 248 -27.67 9.67 -2.72
CA LYS A 248 -29.03 10.26 -2.78
C LYS A 248 -29.66 10.17 -4.16
N TYR A 249 -28.88 10.30 -5.21
CA TYR A 249 -29.34 10.36 -6.59
C TYR A 249 -29.09 9.07 -7.35
N MET A 250 -28.02 8.36 -6.99
CA MET A 250 -27.53 7.14 -7.63
C MET A 250 -27.17 6.08 -6.57
N PRO A 251 -28.17 5.48 -5.90
CA PRO A 251 -27.94 4.61 -4.73
C PRO A 251 -27.06 3.37 -5.04
N ASP A 252 -27.16 2.85 -6.25
CA ASP A 252 -26.49 1.62 -6.67
C ASP A 252 -25.12 1.87 -7.34
N ILE A 253 -24.77 3.12 -7.65
CA ILE A 253 -23.50 3.42 -8.33
C ILE A 253 -22.31 3.15 -7.41
N PRO A 254 -21.28 2.41 -7.82
CA PRO A 254 -20.07 2.22 -7.02
C PRO A 254 -19.30 3.53 -6.80
N VAL A 255 -18.73 3.65 -5.59
CA VAL A 255 -17.95 4.84 -5.18
C VAL A 255 -16.63 4.41 -4.61
N THR A 256 -15.56 5.07 -5.04
CA THR A 256 -14.19 4.84 -4.61
C THR A 256 -13.41 6.14 -4.43
N THR A 257 -12.19 6.03 -3.95
CA THR A 257 -11.11 7.02 -4.07
C THR A 257 -9.79 6.28 -4.29
N ASN A 258 -8.85 6.87 -5.01
CA ASN A 258 -7.58 6.23 -5.29
C ASN A 258 -6.64 6.27 -4.08
N LEU A 259 -6.12 5.11 -3.71
CA LEU A 259 -5.12 4.95 -2.66
C LEU A 259 -3.72 5.01 -3.29
N MET A 260 -2.74 5.43 -2.51
CA MET A 260 -1.34 5.47 -2.94
C MET A 260 -0.58 4.26 -2.40
N GLY A 261 0.50 3.85 -3.05
CA GLY A 261 1.31 2.70 -2.63
C GLY A 261 1.99 2.91 -1.28
N ASP A 262 3.26 3.33 -1.28
CA ASP A 262 3.99 3.62 -0.03
C ASP A 262 3.57 4.97 0.57
N PHE A 263 2.41 4.97 1.21
CA PHE A 263 1.84 6.13 1.89
C PHE A 263 1.36 5.73 3.29
N ASP A 264 2.02 6.24 4.32
CA ASP A 264 1.87 5.80 5.71
C ASP A 264 0.92 6.67 6.55
N GLN A 265 0.26 7.66 5.96
CA GLN A 265 -0.54 8.61 6.74
C GLN A 265 -1.93 8.09 7.09
N PHE A 266 -2.45 7.13 6.34
CA PHE A 266 -3.79 6.58 6.55
C PHE A 266 -3.77 5.07 6.72
N ASP A 267 -4.75 4.55 7.45
CA ASP A 267 -5.05 3.14 7.55
C ASP A 267 -5.99 2.73 6.41
N TYR A 268 -5.44 2.22 5.33
CA TYR A 268 -6.21 1.82 4.15
C TYR A 268 -7.16 0.65 4.40
N ARG A 269 -6.94 -0.16 5.43
CA ARG A 269 -7.91 -1.17 5.83
C ARG A 269 -9.22 -0.54 6.31
N GLU A 270 -9.14 0.55 7.10
CA GLU A 270 -10.34 1.31 7.48
C GLU A 270 -10.98 1.99 6.27
N TRP A 271 -10.19 2.57 5.37
CA TRP A 271 -10.71 3.17 4.13
C TRP A 271 -11.49 2.18 3.26
N ALA A 272 -10.97 0.97 3.10
CA ALA A 272 -11.61 -0.08 2.29
C ALA A 272 -13.02 -0.43 2.79
N LYS A 273 -13.30 -0.31 4.10
CA LYS A 273 -14.64 -0.53 4.68
C LYS A 273 -15.67 0.52 4.25
N HIS A 274 -15.22 1.71 3.87
CA HIS A 274 -16.06 2.83 3.43
C HIS A 274 -16.20 2.89 1.90
N MET A 275 -15.27 2.30 1.15
CA MET A 275 -15.28 2.25 -0.30
C MET A 275 -16.18 1.11 -0.81
N ASP A 276 -16.81 1.26 -1.97
CA ASP A 276 -17.57 0.17 -2.60
C ASP A 276 -16.64 -0.80 -3.36
N PHE A 277 -15.45 -0.35 -3.74
CA PHE A 277 -14.34 -1.16 -4.25
C PHE A 277 -13.01 -0.44 -4.02
N VAL A 278 -11.94 -1.22 -3.82
CA VAL A 278 -10.59 -0.68 -3.66
C VAL A 278 -10.05 -0.21 -5.01
N SER A 279 -9.48 0.98 -5.05
CA SER A 279 -8.73 1.49 -6.20
C SER A 279 -7.43 2.14 -5.74
N TRP A 280 -6.37 2.06 -6.55
CA TRP A 280 -5.08 2.60 -6.17
C TRP A 280 -4.20 2.96 -7.36
N ASP A 281 -3.13 3.72 -7.08
CA ASP A 281 -2.21 4.29 -8.05
C ASP A 281 -0.84 3.63 -7.92
N ASN A 282 -0.35 3.07 -9.03
CA ASN A 282 0.90 2.33 -9.07
C ASN A 282 1.95 3.05 -9.94
N TYR A 283 2.90 3.68 -9.28
CA TYR A 283 4.00 4.39 -9.94
C TYR A 283 5.38 3.88 -9.48
N PRO A 284 5.77 2.65 -9.82
CA PRO A 284 7.06 2.12 -9.40
C PRO A 284 8.21 3.04 -9.81
N ALA A 285 9.14 3.28 -8.89
CA ALA A 285 10.38 4.00 -9.18
C ALA A 285 11.27 3.15 -10.12
N TYR A 286 12.20 3.82 -10.82
CA TYR A 286 13.09 3.16 -11.78
C TYR A 286 14.00 2.08 -11.14
N ASP A 287 14.20 2.13 -9.84
CA ASP A 287 15.02 1.22 -9.03
C ASP A 287 14.19 0.37 -8.05
N GLN A 288 12.85 0.44 -8.13
CA GLN A 288 11.99 -0.37 -7.28
C GLN A 288 12.09 -1.84 -7.65
N LYS A 289 12.27 -2.68 -6.64
CA LYS A 289 12.29 -4.13 -6.82
C LYS A 289 10.88 -4.67 -7.13
N GLU A 290 10.80 -5.64 -8.02
CA GLU A 290 9.54 -6.23 -8.48
C GLU A 290 8.68 -6.80 -7.34
N PRO A 291 9.23 -7.51 -6.32
CA PRO A 291 8.43 -8.02 -5.21
C PRO A 291 7.71 -6.93 -4.42
N ASN A 292 8.30 -5.72 -4.34
CA ASN A 292 7.65 -4.60 -3.64
C ASN A 292 6.40 -4.12 -4.37
N THR A 293 6.41 -4.11 -5.70
CA THR A 293 5.22 -3.78 -6.51
C THR A 293 4.14 -4.85 -6.35
N SER A 294 4.52 -6.12 -6.40
CA SER A 294 3.61 -7.25 -6.19
C SER A 294 2.97 -7.21 -4.81
N PHE A 295 3.76 -6.87 -3.76
CA PHE A 295 3.26 -6.68 -2.41
C PHE A 295 2.14 -5.62 -2.35
N TRP A 296 2.31 -4.47 -3.01
CA TRP A 296 1.29 -3.42 -3.01
C TRP A 296 0.00 -3.87 -3.69
N HIS A 297 0.09 -4.60 -4.80
CA HIS A 297 -1.09 -5.19 -5.44
C HIS A 297 -1.80 -6.18 -4.52
N ASP A 298 -1.05 -7.07 -3.87
CA ASP A 298 -1.60 -8.04 -2.92
C ASP A 298 -2.19 -7.38 -1.68
N LEU A 299 -1.59 -6.26 -1.20
CA LEU A 299 -2.17 -5.47 -0.11
C LEU A 299 -3.52 -4.88 -0.52
N MET A 300 -3.64 -4.31 -1.73
CA MET A 300 -4.92 -3.75 -2.21
C MET A 300 -5.99 -4.84 -2.35
N ARG A 301 -5.63 -6.03 -2.81
CA ARG A 301 -6.53 -7.18 -2.78
C ARG A 301 -6.90 -7.57 -1.34
N GLY A 302 -5.92 -7.61 -0.44
CA GLY A 302 -6.07 -8.04 0.95
C GLY A 302 -6.97 -7.12 1.78
N ILE A 303 -6.82 -5.79 1.68
CA ILE A 303 -7.72 -4.85 2.37
C ILE A 303 -9.16 -4.88 1.84
N GLY A 304 -9.35 -5.38 0.62
CA GLY A 304 -10.65 -5.66 0.00
C GLY A 304 -11.18 -7.08 0.28
N ASP A 305 -10.66 -7.78 1.28
CA ASP A 305 -11.05 -9.16 1.66
C ASP A 305 -10.97 -10.15 0.48
N GLY A 306 -9.89 -10.08 -0.30
CA GLY A 306 -9.64 -10.93 -1.46
C GLY A 306 -10.46 -10.58 -2.71
N SER A 307 -11.18 -9.47 -2.68
CA SER A 307 -11.91 -8.97 -3.86
C SER A 307 -10.96 -8.34 -4.87
N SER A 308 -11.39 -8.32 -6.13
CA SER A 308 -10.69 -7.56 -7.18
C SER A 308 -10.61 -6.08 -6.82
N PHE A 309 -9.55 -5.44 -7.26
CA PHE A 309 -9.32 -4.00 -7.12
C PHE A 309 -9.23 -3.31 -8.49
N SER A 310 -9.28 -1.98 -8.49
CA SER A 310 -9.04 -1.16 -9.67
C SER A 310 -7.62 -0.61 -9.64
N LEU A 311 -6.81 -0.88 -10.67
CA LEU A 311 -5.63 -0.08 -10.96
C LEU A 311 -6.13 1.23 -11.58
N MET A 312 -6.18 2.29 -10.75
CA MET A 312 -6.79 3.57 -11.11
C MET A 312 -5.84 4.44 -11.90
N GLU A 313 -4.56 4.44 -11.51
CA GLU A 313 -3.52 5.19 -12.19
C GLU A 313 -2.23 4.39 -12.31
N GLN A 314 -1.58 4.52 -13.43
CA GLN A 314 -0.17 4.24 -13.69
C GLN A 314 0.31 5.10 -14.85
N THR A 315 1.63 5.25 -15.01
CA THR A 315 2.14 6.00 -16.17
C THR A 315 2.41 5.09 -17.37
N PRO A 316 2.05 5.50 -18.59
CA PRO A 316 2.43 4.74 -19.78
C PRO A 316 3.92 4.90 -20.16
N GLY A 317 4.60 5.89 -19.61
CA GLY A 317 6.02 6.16 -19.90
C GLY A 317 6.74 6.80 -18.73
N ILE A 318 6.93 8.11 -18.73
CA ILE A 318 7.64 8.86 -17.71
C ILE A 318 6.68 9.36 -16.63
N SER A 319 7.06 9.18 -15.35
CA SER A 319 6.47 9.92 -14.22
C SER A 319 7.33 11.16 -13.96
N ASN A 320 6.78 12.36 -14.15
CA ASN A 320 7.56 13.60 -14.12
C ASN A 320 7.99 14.08 -12.72
N TRP A 321 7.49 13.46 -11.67
CA TRP A 321 7.74 13.82 -10.27
C TRP A 321 8.75 12.90 -9.56
N GLN A 322 9.25 11.85 -10.21
CA GLN A 322 10.30 11.00 -9.68
C GLN A 322 11.66 11.70 -9.72
N GLN A 323 12.59 11.32 -8.83
CA GLN A 323 13.93 11.86 -8.79
C GLN A 323 14.66 11.72 -10.15
N TYR A 324 14.48 10.57 -10.80
CA TYR A 324 14.93 10.29 -12.16
C TYR A 324 13.74 9.79 -12.98
N CYS A 325 13.32 10.60 -13.96
CA CYS A 325 12.20 10.27 -14.83
C CYS A 325 12.66 9.34 -15.96
N ALA A 326 13.10 8.13 -15.61
CA ALA A 326 13.59 7.17 -16.57
C ALA A 326 12.47 6.70 -17.51
N LEU A 327 12.77 6.58 -18.81
CA LEU A 327 11.84 6.01 -19.78
C LEU A 327 11.63 4.52 -19.46
N LYS A 328 10.38 4.09 -19.39
CA LYS A 328 10.05 2.67 -19.46
C LYS A 328 10.59 2.08 -20.76
N ARG A 329 11.28 0.97 -20.68
CA ARG A 329 11.76 0.24 -21.86
C ARG A 329 10.56 -0.38 -22.59
N PRO A 330 10.68 -0.68 -23.90
CA PRO A 330 9.62 -1.38 -24.63
C PRO A 330 9.18 -2.66 -23.91
N GLY A 331 7.87 -2.85 -23.81
CA GLY A 331 7.25 -3.99 -23.10
C GLY A 331 7.01 -3.78 -21.59
N VAL A 332 7.77 -2.92 -20.89
CA VAL A 332 7.66 -2.74 -19.43
C VAL A 332 6.29 -2.20 -19.02
N MET A 333 5.68 -1.30 -19.79
CA MET A 333 4.34 -0.78 -19.50
C MET A 333 3.30 -1.91 -19.56
N ARG A 334 3.39 -2.77 -20.58
CA ARG A 334 2.54 -3.96 -20.76
C ARG A 334 2.76 -4.96 -19.59
N LEU A 335 4.02 -5.26 -19.27
CA LEU A 335 4.40 -6.15 -18.16
C LEU A 335 3.78 -5.70 -16.84
N TRP A 336 3.91 -4.42 -16.46
CA TRP A 336 3.36 -3.88 -15.21
C TRP A 336 1.84 -3.82 -15.21
N SER A 337 1.21 -3.59 -16.37
CA SER A 337 -0.24 -3.68 -16.50
C SER A 337 -0.75 -5.10 -16.22
N TYR A 338 -0.09 -6.10 -16.79
CA TYR A 338 -0.43 -7.50 -16.52
C TYR A 338 -0.01 -7.96 -15.11
N GLN A 339 1.00 -7.35 -14.49
CA GLN A 339 1.32 -7.60 -13.08
C GLN A 339 0.13 -7.21 -12.19
N ALA A 340 -0.45 -6.03 -12.38
CA ALA A 340 -1.65 -5.65 -11.64
C ALA A 340 -2.80 -6.64 -11.87
N VAL A 341 -3.03 -7.05 -13.12
CA VAL A 341 -4.05 -8.07 -13.46
C VAL A 341 -3.74 -9.41 -12.80
N ALA A 342 -2.49 -9.86 -12.82
CA ALA A 342 -2.04 -11.10 -12.20
C ALA A 342 -2.32 -11.15 -10.69
N HIS A 343 -2.31 -10.00 -10.02
CA HIS A 343 -2.60 -9.86 -8.60
C HIS A 343 -4.06 -9.50 -8.27
N GLY A 344 -4.94 -9.34 -9.26
CA GLY A 344 -6.37 -9.17 -9.01
C GLY A 344 -7.00 -7.88 -9.53
N ALA A 345 -6.31 -7.06 -10.33
CA ALA A 345 -6.94 -5.90 -10.94
C ALA A 345 -7.95 -6.30 -12.02
N ASP A 346 -9.11 -5.65 -12.02
CA ASP A 346 -10.14 -5.75 -13.07
C ASP A 346 -10.21 -4.48 -13.94
N THR A 347 -9.27 -3.54 -13.74
CA THR A 347 -9.05 -2.38 -14.60
C THR A 347 -7.57 -2.14 -14.81
N VAL A 348 -7.22 -1.51 -15.93
CA VAL A 348 -5.87 -1.02 -16.25
C VAL A 348 -6.01 0.42 -16.74
N LEU A 349 -5.98 1.36 -15.79
CA LEU A 349 -6.17 2.77 -16.07
C LEU A 349 -4.88 3.55 -15.90
N PHE A 350 -4.76 4.66 -16.62
CA PHE A 350 -3.54 5.44 -16.74
C PHE A 350 -3.73 6.90 -16.41
N PHE A 351 -2.82 7.49 -15.70
CA PHE A 351 -2.57 8.91 -15.73
C PHE A 351 -1.45 9.15 -16.76
N GLN A 352 -1.72 9.72 -17.98
CA GLN A 352 -3.01 10.24 -18.40
C GLN A 352 -3.31 9.90 -19.87
N MET A 353 -4.53 10.13 -20.31
CA MET A 353 -4.94 9.83 -21.68
C MET A 353 -4.45 10.85 -22.70
N LYS A 354 -4.39 12.13 -22.34
CA LYS A 354 -3.79 13.21 -23.14
C LYS A 354 -2.88 14.07 -22.32
N ARG A 355 -1.66 14.28 -22.80
CA ARG A 355 -0.58 14.96 -22.09
C ARG A 355 -0.93 16.43 -21.81
N SER A 356 -0.77 16.87 -20.56
CA SER A 356 -1.01 18.25 -20.15
C SER A 356 -0.12 19.24 -20.92
N ILE A 357 -0.64 20.41 -21.29
CA ILE A 357 0.11 21.45 -22.04
C ILE A 357 0.82 22.45 -21.13
N GLY A 358 0.57 22.38 -19.84
CA GLY A 358 1.13 23.33 -18.87
C GLY A 358 1.26 22.73 -17.47
N ALA A 359 1.64 23.57 -16.52
CA ALA A 359 1.82 23.25 -15.10
C ALA A 359 2.88 22.15 -14.84
N CYS A 360 2.85 21.56 -13.65
CA CYS A 360 3.91 20.64 -13.22
C CYS A 360 3.90 19.31 -13.98
N GLU A 361 2.73 18.85 -14.46
CA GLU A 361 2.56 17.54 -15.12
C GLU A 361 2.70 17.58 -16.65
N LYS A 362 3.10 18.69 -17.23
CA LYS A 362 3.33 18.81 -18.68
C LYS A 362 4.38 17.84 -19.24
N SER A 363 5.24 17.30 -18.38
CA SER A 363 6.25 16.31 -18.76
C SER A 363 5.86 14.88 -18.44
N HIS A 364 4.69 14.65 -17.80
CA HIS A 364 4.15 13.30 -17.57
C HIS A 364 3.72 12.66 -18.89
N SER A 365 4.01 11.37 -19.08
CA SER A 365 3.59 10.64 -20.28
C SER A 365 2.07 10.48 -20.38
N ALA A 366 1.60 10.28 -21.62
CA ALA A 366 0.20 10.05 -21.90
C ALA A 366 0.04 9.15 -23.14
N LEU A 367 -1.16 8.59 -23.34
CA LEU A 367 -1.54 7.90 -24.57
C LEU A 367 -1.35 8.85 -25.78
N ILE A 368 -1.96 10.04 -25.71
CA ILE A 368 -1.81 11.08 -26.73
C ILE A 368 -0.76 12.08 -26.25
N ASP A 369 0.44 12.05 -26.86
CA ASP A 369 1.51 12.97 -26.58
C ASP A 369 1.27 14.36 -27.24
N HIS A 370 2.10 15.35 -26.94
CA HIS A 370 2.04 16.71 -27.49
C HIS A 370 2.07 16.76 -29.03
N VAL A 371 2.58 15.72 -29.69
CA VAL A 371 2.52 15.60 -31.16
C VAL A 371 1.07 15.43 -31.68
N GLY A 372 0.13 15.04 -30.83
CA GLY A 372 -1.29 14.93 -31.16
C GLY A 372 -1.64 13.85 -32.18
N SER A 373 -0.86 12.76 -32.24
CA SER A 373 -1.10 11.66 -33.18
C SER A 373 -0.74 10.30 -32.59
N GLY A 374 -1.25 9.22 -33.17
CA GLY A 374 -0.91 7.84 -32.83
C GLY A 374 0.52 7.41 -33.21
N ASN A 375 1.35 8.32 -33.68
CA ASN A 375 2.66 7.99 -34.26
C ASN A 375 3.80 7.98 -33.24
N THR A 376 3.51 7.61 -31.98
CA THR A 376 4.48 7.47 -30.89
C THR A 376 4.65 6.02 -30.46
N ARG A 377 5.77 5.69 -29.81
CA ARG A 377 5.99 4.35 -29.24
C ARG A 377 4.93 4.02 -28.20
N VAL A 378 4.69 4.94 -27.27
CA VAL A 378 3.71 4.77 -26.18
C VAL A 378 2.32 4.48 -26.73
N PHE A 379 1.86 5.24 -27.74
CA PHE A 379 0.56 4.99 -28.36
C PHE A 379 0.45 3.58 -28.94
N ARG A 380 1.49 3.13 -29.67
CA ARG A 380 1.47 1.78 -30.25
C ARG A 380 1.43 0.67 -29.21
N GLU A 381 2.24 0.80 -28.13
CA GLU A 381 2.25 -0.17 -27.02
C GLU A 381 0.91 -0.18 -26.26
N MET A 382 0.31 0.98 -26.00
CA MET A 382 -1.00 1.06 -25.35
C MET A 382 -2.12 0.51 -26.26
N LYS A 383 -2.09 0.78 -27.55
CA LYS A 383 -3.01 0.19 -28.54
C LYS A 383 -2.92 -1.33 -28.57
N GLU A 384 -1.71 -1.88 -28.53
CA GLU A 384 -1.49 -3.32 -28.48
C GLU A 384 -2.07 -3.93 -27.20
N LEU A 385 -1.80 -3.32 -26.04
CA LEU A 385 -2.38 -3.74 -24.75
C LEU A 385 -3.91 -3.68 -24.78
N GLY A 386 -4.52 -2.60 -25.27
CA GLY A 386 -5.96 -2.47 -25.38
C GLY A 386 -6.58 -3.56 -26.26
N SER A 387 -5.94 -3.87 -27.39
CA SER A 387 -6.35 -4.98 -28.29
C SER A 387 -6.24 -6.36 -27.62
N GLU A 388 -5.20 -6.60 -26.83
CA GLU A 388 -5.04 -7.85 -26.07
C GLU A 388 -6.15 -7.99 -25.01
N LEU A 389 -6.45 -6.93 -24.27
CA LEU A 389 -7.53 -6.93 -23.26
C LEU A 389 -8.91 -7.13 -23.89
N ASP A 390 -9.14 -6.61 -25.11
CA ASP A 390 -10.34 -6.91 -25.91
C ASP A 390 -10.42 -8.39 -26.27
N HIS A 391 -9.29 -8.98 -26.68
CA HIS A 391 -9.22 -10.40 -27.05
C HIS A 391 -9.46 -11.33 -25.85
N ILE A 392 -8.88 -11.01 -24.68
CA ILE A 392 -9.08 -11.77 -23.43
C ILE A 392 -10.55 -11.72 -22.99
N GLY A 393 -11.22 -10.57 -23.20
CA GLY A 393 -12.62 -10.40 -22.85
C GLY A 393 -12.88 -10.58 -21.35
N ASP A 394 -13.86 -11.42 -21.01
CA ASP A 394 -14.29 -11.65 -19.63
C ASP A 394 -13.63 -12.89 -18.96
N GLU A 395 -12.61 -13.48 -19.59
CA GLU A 395 -11.96 -14.70 -19.09
C GLU A 395 -11.42 -14.58 -17.67
N LEU A 396 -10.84 -13.43 -17.34
CA LEU A 396 -10.17 -13.21 -16.04
C LEU A 396 -11.05 -12.54 -14.97
N LEU A 397 -12.23 -12.04 -15.36
CA LEU A 397 -13.09 -11.35 -14.40
C LEU A 397 -13.54 -12.28 -13.27
N GLU A 398 -13.65 -11.71 -12.06
CA GLU A 398 -14.09 -12.42 -10.85
C GLU A 398 -13.16 -13.58 -10.43
N SER A 399 -11.98 -13.73 -11.06
CA SER A 399 -11.00 -14.72 -10.64
C SER A 399 -10.29 -14.26 -9.35
N ARG A 400 -9.91 -15.23 -8.50
CA ARG A 400 -9.31 -15.00 -7.17
C ARG A 400 -8.05 -15.83 -7.00
N SER A 401 -7.18 -15.39 -6.10
CA SER A 401 -6.09 -16.21 -5.55
C SER A 401 -6.64 -17.11 -4.44
N ASP A 402 -6.13 -18.34 -4.32
CA ASP A 402 -6.42 -19.29 -3.21
C ASP A 402 -5.14 -19.55 -2.42
N ALA A 403 -4.55 -18.49 -1.84
CA ALA A 403 -3.35 -18.59 -1.03
C ALA A 403 -3.61 -19.34 0.28
N LYS A 404 -2.68 -20.20 0.70
CA LYS A 404 -2.71 -20.91 1.99
C LYS A 404 -1.73 -20.32 3.01
N ALA A 405 -0.94 -19.35 2.59
CA ALA A 405 -0.07 -18.52 3.42
C ALA A 405 -0.58 -17.08 3.44
N ALA A 406 -0.40 -16.40 4.57
CA ALA A 406 -0.69 -14.97 4.70
C ALA A 406 0.42 -14.24 5.44
N ILE A 407 0.67 -12.99 5.06
CA ILE A 407 1.48 -12.04 5.82
C ILE A 407 0.54 -10.99 6.41
N MET A 408 0.61 -10.80 7.72
CA MET A 408 -0.16 -9.78 8.43
C MET A 408 0.53 -8.43 8.28
N TYR A 409 -0.19 -7.45 7.73
CA TYR A 409 0.23 -6.06 7.65
C TYR A 409 -0.71 -5.18 8.47
N ASP A 410 -0.13 -4.38 9.37
CA ASP A 410 -0.86 -3.51 10.28
C ASP A 410 -0.37 -2.07 10.13
N PHE A 411 -1.25 -1.18 9.65
CA PHE A 411 -0.95 0.23 9.46
C PHE A 411 -0.64 0.94 10.79
N GLU A 412 -1.37 0.61 11.86
CA GLU A 412 -1.12 1.21 13.17
C GLU A 412 0.22 0.73 13.77
N ASN A 413 0.57 -0.55 13.57
CA ASN A 413 1.89 -1.07 13.93
C ASN A 413 3.00 -0.36 13.16
N ARG A 414 2.81 -0.10 11.86
CA ARG A 414 3.74 0.72 11.06
C ARG A 414 3.91 2.12 11.66
N TRP A 415 2.82 2.76 12.07
CA TRP A 415 2.88 4.06 12.72
C TRP A 415 3.66 4.00 14.03
N ALA A 416 3.38 3.02 14.89
CA ALA A 416 4.04 2.87 16.17
C ALA A 416 5.55 2.63 16.03
N VAL A 417 5.97 1.71 15.16
CA VAL A 417 7.40 1.48 14.84
C VAL A 417 8.05 2.75 14.26
N GLY A 418 7.34 3.47 13.39
CA GLY A 418 7.80 4.73 12.82
C GLY A 418 8.00 5.83 13.86
N LEU A 419 7.18 5.88 14.91
CA LEU A 419 7.25 6.86 16.00
C LEU A 419 8.26 6.45 17.09
N ALA A 420 8.53 5.16 17.27
CA ALA A 420 9.38 4.64 18.35
C ALA A 420 10.85 5.09 18.22
N ALA A 421 11.44 5.46 19.36
CA ALA A 421 12.79 6.03 19.40
C ALA A 421 13.93 5.00 19.43
N GLY A 422 13.67 3.73 19.26
CA GLY A 422 14.77 2.77 19.31
C GLY A 422 14.32 1.33 19.14
N PRO A 423 15.16 0.33 19.31
CA PRO A 423 16.59 0.40 19.68
C PRO A 423 17.56 0.69 18.53
N SER A 424 17.13 0.64 17.25
CA SER A 424 17.97 0.94 16.10
C SER A 424 17.29 1.95 15.16
N CYS A 425 18.06 2.83 14.52
CA CYS A 425 17.54 3.72 13.47
C CYS A 425 17.23 2.98 12.16
N ASP A 426 17.72 1.76 11.99
CA ASP A 426 17.52 0.94 10.80
C ASP A 426 16.27 0.05 10.89
N ILE A 427 15.53 0.10 12.01
CA ILE A 427 14.25 -0.58 12.13
C ILE A 427 13.24 0.09 11.22
N ASP A 428 12.73 -0.69 10.25
CA ASP A 428 11.69 -0.27 9.31
C ASP A 428 10.71 -1.43 9.10
N TYR A 429 9.46 -1.20 9.52
CA TYR A 429 8.42 -2.23 9.46
C TYR A 429 8.10 -2.67 8.03
N LEU A 430 8.02 -1.72 7.09
CA LEU A 430 7.72 -2.03 5.69
C LEU A 430 8.85 -2.82 5.03
N ASP A 431 10.11 -2.46 5.31
CA ASP A 431 11.27 -3.19 4.78
C ASP A 431 11.33 -4.62 5.33
N GLU A 432 10.95 -4.83 6.60
CA GLU A 432 10.83 -6.17 7.18
C GLU A 432 9.74 -6.98 6.47
N ILE A 433 8.56 -6.42 6.26
CA ILE A 433 7.46 -7.05 5.50
C ILE A 433 7.91 -7.43 4.09
N HIS A 434 8.57 -6.50 3.37
CA HIS A 434 9.08 -6.76 2.02
C HIS A 434 10.11 -7.89 1.98
N THR A 435 10.91 -8.04 3.01
CA THR A 435 11.89 -9.13 3.11
C THR A 435 11.22 -10.50 3.15
N TRP A 436 10.22 -10.67 4.01
CA TRP A 436 9.44 -11.90 4.10
C TRP A 436 8.64 -12.15 2.82
N TYR A 437 7.99 -11.13 2.27
CA TYR A 437 7.22 -11.24 1.02
C TYR A 437 8.10 -11.64 -0.16
N SER A 438 9.31 -11.08 -0.27
CA SER A 438 10.24 -11.38 -1.36
C SER A 438 10.62 -12.86 -1.43
N SER A 439 10.64 -13.58 -0.31
CA SER A 439 10.88 -15.01 -0.32
C SER A 439 9.72 -15.80 -0.92
N PHE A 440 8.48 -15.46 -0.64
CA PHE A 440 7.30 -16.05 -1.29
C PHE A 440 7.32 -15.79 -2.80
N PHE A 441 7.65 -14.57 -3.20
CA PHE A 441 7.80 -14.18 -4.60
C PHE A 441 8.85 -15.05 -5.33
N ARG A 442 10.06 -15.16 -4.77
CA ARG A 442 11.14 -15.97 -5.36
C ARG A 442 10.81 -17.46 -5.42
N LYS A 443 9.97 -17.94 -4.52
CA LYS A 443 9.55 -19.35 -4.44
C LYS A 443 8.29 -19.66 -5.22
N HIS A 444 7.66 -18.69 -5.85
CA HIS A 444 6.37 -18.85 -6.52
C HIS A 444 5.30 -19.49 -5.61
N ILE A 445 5.26 -19.06 -4.37
CA ILE A 445 4.23 -19.48 -3.41
C ILE A 445 3.23 -18.35 -3.26
N PRO A 446 1.95 -18.55 -3.60
CA PRO A 446 0.91 -17.55 -3.40
C PRO A 446 0.79 -17.15 -1.93
N VAL A 447 0.72 -15.86 -1.67
CA VAL A 447 0.56 -15.29 -0.33
C VAL A 447 -0.45 -14.15 -0.36
N ASP A 448 -1.34 -14.11 0.62
CA ASP A 448 -2.24 -12.98 0.81
C ASP A 448 -1.70 -12.03 1.87
N ILE A 449 -2.01 -10.74 1.73
CA ILE A 449 -1.75 -9.77 2.78
C ILE A 449 -3.04 -9.57 3.57
N VAL A 450 -2.97 -9.80 4.88
CA VAL A 450 -4.13 -9.76 5.77
C VAL A 450 -3.95 -8.71 6.85
N SER A 451 -5.05 -8.17 7.35
CA SER A 451 -5.08 -7.23 8.46
C SER A 451 -5.24 -7.96 9.81
N PRO A 452 -4.95 -7.31 10.95
CA PRO A 452 -5.13 -7.92 12.27
C PRO A 452 -6.56 -8.38 12.57
N ASP A 453 -7.57 -7.81 11.90
CA ASP A 453 -8.99 -8.15 12.05
C ASP A 453 -9.51 -9.16 11.00
N SER A 454 -8.67 -9.59 10.06
CA SER A 454 -9.05 -10.55 9.01
C SER A 454 -9.38 -11.95 9.58
N ASP A 455 -10.23 -12.70 8.87
CA ASP A 455 -10.47 -14.12 9.15
C ASP A 455 -9.26 -14.95 8.70
N LEU A 456 -8.64 -15.65 9.64
CA LEU A 456 -7.46 -16.49 9.39
C LEU A 456 -7.79 -17.95 9.11
N SER A 457 -9.06 -18.37 9.16
CA SER A 457 -9.48 -19.77 9.09
C SER A 457 -9.14 -20.47 7.77
N GLY A 458 -8.94 -19.71 6.68
CA GLY A 458 -8.58 -20.22 5.35
C GLY A 458 -7.09 -20.54 5.17
N TYR A 459 -6.24 -20.10 6.10
CA TYR A 459 -4.79 -20.20 5.98
C TYR A 459 -4.21 -21.35 6.81
N SER A 460 -3.11 -21.94 6.33
CA SER A 460 -2.31 -22.90 7.08
C SER A 460 -1.11 -22.23 7.75
N LEU A 461 -0.62 -21.13 7.17
CA LEU A 461 0.53 -20.36 7.65
C LEU A 461 0.18 -18.87 7.72
N VAL A 462 0.43 -18.26 8.87
CA VAL A 462 0.34 -16.79 9.07
C VAL A 462 1.67 -16.27 9.60
N ILE A 463 2.20 -15.25 8.93
CA ILE A 463 3.44 -14.57 9.33
C ILE A 463 3.08 -13.14 9.74
N ALA A 464 3.51 -12.71 10.92
CA ALA A 464 3.40 -11.33 11.38
C ALA A 464 4.79 -10.82 11.80
N PRO A 465 5.62 -10.40 10.86
CA PRO A 465 6.96 -9.91 11.16
C PRO A 465 6.90 -8.62 11.97
N MET A 466 7.81 -8.46 12.94
CA MET A 466 7.93 -7.22 13.73
C MET A 466 6.57 -6.70 14.22
N LEU A 467 5.74 -7.58 14.79
CA LEU A 467 4.45 -7.20 15.37
C LEU A 467 4.68 -6.50 16.72
N TYR A 468 5.30 -5.31 16.67
CA TYR A 468 5.74 -4.51 17.82
C TYR A 468 4.56 -4.10 18.71
N MET A 469 3.54 -3.52 18.09
CA MET A 469 2.31 -3.10 18.73
C MET A 469 1.16 -4.02 18.32
N SER A 470 0.39 -4.49 19.28
CA SER A 470 -0.81 -5.28 18.98
C SER A 470 -1.88 -5.15 20.05
N SER A 471 -3.14 -5.26 19.64
CA SER A 471 -4.27 -5.31 20.57
C SER A 471 -4.38 -6.69 21.22
N ALA A 472 -5.04 -6.73 22.38
CA ALA A 472 -5.37 -8.00 23.04
C ALA A 472 -6.25 -8.90 22.14
N SER A 473 -7.10 -8.30 21.29
CA SER A 473 -7.95 -9.07 20.35
C SER A 473 -7.11 -9.71 19.25
N THR A 474 -6.10 -9.05 18.71
CA THR A 474 -5.16 -9.61 17.74
C THR A 474 -4.39 -10.79 18.33
N ALA A 475 -3.87 -10.62 19.57
CA ALA A 475 -3.17 -11.69 20.26
C ALA A 475 -4.06 -12.93 20.48
N LEU A 476 -5.31 -12.75 20.94
CA LEU A 476 -6.26 -13.84 21.12
C LEU A 476 -6.57 -14.56 19.80
N ARG A 477 -6.67 -13.85 18.71
CA ARG A 477 -6.93 -14.40 17.37
C ARG A 477 -5.77 -15.28 16.90
N LEU A 478 -4.53 -14.81 17.03
CA LEU A 478 -3.34 -15.59 16.69
C LEU A 478 -3.16 -16.81 17.60
N VAL A 479 -3.39 -16.66 18.92
CA VAL A 479 -3.38 -17.78 19.86
C VAL A 479 -4.44 -18.83 19.49
N SER A 480 -5.64 -18.40 19.11
CA SER A 480 -6.71 -19.31 18.66
C SER A 480 -6.37 -19.98 17.35
N PHE A 481 -5.82 -19.25 16.38
CA PHE A 481 -5.38 -19.80 15.09
C PHE A 481 -4.40 -20.95 15.27
N VAL A 482 -3.34 -20.73 16.06
CA VAL A 482 -2.34 -21.78 16.32
C VAL A 482 -2.94 -22.91 17.17
N GLY A 483 -3.71 -22.57 18.19
CA GLY A 483 -4.38 -23.58 19.03
C GLY A 483 -5.25 -24.57 18.23
N ASN A 484 -5.82 -24.14 17.10
CA ASN A 484 -6.64 -24.93 16.18
C ASN A 484 -5.86 -25.62 15.05
N GLY A 485 -4.53 -25.55 15.04
CA GLY A 485 -3.70 -26.28 14.08
C GLY A 485 -2.94 -25.42 13.05
N GLY A 486 -3.11 -24.10 13.11
CA GLY A 486 -2.37 -23.17 12.24
C GLY A 486 -0.88 -23.07 12.61
N THR A 487 -0.07 -22.63 11.66
CA THR A 487 1.35 -22.31 11.88
C THR A 487 1.54 -20.79 11.88
N TYR A 488 2.21 -20.28 12.89
CA TYR A 488 2.46 -18.85 13.08
C TYR A 488 3.96 -18.56 13.12
N ILE A 489 4.39 -17.52 12.41
CA ILE A 489 5.77 -17.02 12.47
C ILE A 489 5.72 -15.55 12.86
N THR A 490 6.62 -15.15 13.76
CA THR A 490 6.92 -13.74 14.03
C THR A 490 8.43 -13.55 14.18
N SER A 491 8.85 -12.28 14.19
CA SER A 491 10.28 -11.96 14.25
C SER A 491 10.62 -11.05 15.42
N TYR A 492 11.89 -10.72 15.54
CA TYR A 492 12.42 -9.77 16.50
C TYR A 492 11.55 -8.52 16.65
N PHE A 493 11.65 -7.87 17.79
CA PHE A 493 10.92 -6.65 18.12
C PHE A 493 9.39 -6.84 18.09
N SER A 494 8.87 -8.04 18.37
CA SER A 494 7.44 -8.34 18.42
C SER A 494 6.91 -8.41 19.85
N GLY A 495 5.63 -8.00 20.05
CA GLY A 495 4.92 -8.13 21.33
C GLY A 495 5.41 -7.18 22.42
N TYR A 496 5.87 -6.00 22.05
CA TYR A 496 6.40 -4.99 22.98
C TYR A 496 5.31 -4.13 23.58
N SER A 497 4.39 -3.60 22.78
CA SER A 497 3.43 -2.61 23.21
C SER A 497 1.97 -2.99 23.00
N ASP A 498 1.09 -2.35 23.79
CA ASP A 498 -0.36 -2.41 23.61
C ASP A 498 -0.82 -1.41 22.54
N GLU A 499 -2.11 -1.37 22.27
CA GLU A 499 -2.76 -0.51 21.25
C GLU A 499 -2.61 1.01 21.52
N ASN A 500 -2.04 1.41 22.64
CA ASN A 500 -1.70 2.80 22.98
C ASN A 500 -0.20 3.08 22.94
N ASP A 501 0.57 2.15 22.37
CA ASP A 501 2.03 2.15 22.34
C ASP A 501 2.66 2.19 23.74
N ARG A 502 2.02 1.55 24.72
CA ARG A 502 2.58 1.36 26.05
C ARG A 502 3.19 -0.02 26.16
N ILE A 503 4.38 -0.08 26.76
CA ILE A 503 5.06 -1.34 27.02
C ILE A 503 4.19 -2.28 27.86
N ARG A 504 4.05 -3.51 27.40
CA ARG A 504 3.44 -4.61 28.15
C ARG A 504 4.45 -5.17 29.13
N THR A 505 4.15 -5.04 30.43
CA THR A 505 5.03 -5.52 31.51
C THR A 505 4.96 -7.04 31.66
N GLY A 506 6.03 -7.65 32.18
CA GLY A 506 6.11 -9.10 32.43
C GLY A 506 7.02 -9.87 31.47
N GLY A 507 7.76 -9.15 30.63
CA GLY A 507 8.73 -9.69 29.65
C GLY A 507 8.15 -9.88 28.26
N TYR A 508 8.95 -9.56 27.25
CA TYR A 508 8.58 -9.73 25.85
C TYR A 508 8.67 -11.20 25.41
N PRO A 509 7.94 -11.62 24.40
CA PRO A 509 6.87 -10.92 23.68
C PRO A 509 5.48 -11.06 24.35
N ALA A 510 5.33 -10.52 25.51
CA ALA A 510 4.14 -10.35 26.35
C ALA A 510 2.98 -11.36 26.12
N ASP A 511 1.95 -10.98 25.38
CA ASP A 511 0.77 -11.81 25.11
C ASP A 511 1.09 -13.07 24.28
N TYR A 512 2.21 -13.06 23.55
CA TYR A 512 2.67 -14.18 22.73
C TYR A 512 3.66 -15.11 23.43
N ARG A 513 4.11 -14.76 24.65
CA ARG A 513 5.13 -15.51 25.41
C ARG A 513 4.80 -17.00 25.53
N LYS A 514 3.58 -17.35 25.90
CA LYS A 514 3.17 -18.77 26.01
C LYS A 514 3.01 -19.43 24.64
N LEU A 515 2.52 -18.71 23.66
CA LEU A 515 2.36 -19.17 22.28
C LEU A 515 3.71 -19.53 21.67
N LEU A 516 4.68 -18.65 21.86
CA LEU A 516 6.05 -18.81 21.32
C LEU A 516 6.97 -19.66 22.20
N GLY A 517 6.60 -19.86 23.47
CA GLY A 517 7.39 -20.63 24.44
C GLY A 517 8.77 -20.03 24.73
N ILE A 518 8.88 -18.70 24.66
CA ILE A 518 10.11 -17.93 24.89
C ILE A 518 9.84 -16.64 25.67
N TRP A 519 10.92 -16.03 26.17
CA TRP A 519 10.93 -14.61 26.52
C TRP A 519 12.22 -13.95 26.07
N VAL A 520 12.17 -12.65 25.81
CA VAL A 520 13.28 -11.80 25.36
C VAL A 520 13.79 -11.02 26.56
N GLU A 521 15.09 -11.14 26.87
CA GLU A 521 15.73 -10.43 27.96
C GLU A 521 16.17 -9.03 27.56
N GLU A 522 16.91 -8.94 26.46
CA GLU A 522 17.44 -7.70 25.89
C GLU A 522 17.45 -7.80 24.37
N SER A 523 17.66 -6.68 23.71
CA SER A 523 17.80 -6.59 22.26
C SER A 523 19.07 -5.81 21.94
N ASP A 524 20.01 -6.44 21.23
CA ASP A 524 21.27 -5.84 20.80
C ASP A 524 21.13 -5.27 19.38
N ALA A 525 21.37 -3.97 19.24
CA ALA A 525 21.30 -3.28 17.94
C ALA A 525 22.62 -3.38 17.19
N LEU A 526 22.59 -3.98 16.00
CA LEU A 526 23.76 -4.14 15.15
C LEU A 526 23.89 -2.95 14.18
N PRO A 527 24.94 -2.11 14.30
CA PRO A 527 25.16 -1.04 13.34
C PRO A 527 25.54 -1.62 11.96
N PRO A 528 25.16 -0.97 10.85
CA PRO A 528 25.51 -1.40 9.51
C PRO A 528 27.04 -1.38 9.33
N ILE A 529 27.58 -2.41 8.66
CA ILE A 529 29.02 -2.49 8.36
C ILE A 529 29.32 -1.61 7.16
N LEU A 530 29.74 -0.40 7.41
CA LEU A 530 30.27 0.50 6.40
C LEU A 530 31.76 0.16 6.19
N GLU A 531 32.09 -0.56 5.13
CA GLU A 531 33.45 -1.13 4.88
C GLU A 531 34.60 -0.09 4.92
N ASN A 532 34.33 1.18 4.73
CA ASN A 532 35.32 2.26 4.74
C ASN A 532 35.27 3.17 5.96
N GLU A 533 34.10 3.37 6.58
CA GLU A 533 33.96 4.29 7.73
C GLU A 533 34.25 3.60 9.08
N VAL A 534 34.03 2.31 9.18
CA VAL A 534 34.33 1.53 10.38
C VAL A 534 35.83 1.48 10.64
N LYS A 535 36.67 1.45 9.59
CA LYS A 535 38.14 1.51 9.75
C LYS A 535 38.59 2.83 10.36
N ASP A 536 37.97 3.94 10.02
CA ASP A 536 38.32 5.26 10.55
C ASP A 536 37.75 5.49 11.97
N LEU A 537 36.57 4.94 12.26
CA LEU A 537 35.97 4.97 13.59
C LEU A 537 36.73 4.06 14.56
N ILE A 538 37.11 2.86 14.14
CA ILE A 538 37.94 1.92 14.93
C ILE A 538 39.34 2.51 15.15
N ALA A 539 39.92 3.18 14.18
CA ALA A 539 41.21 3.88 14.34
C ALA A 539 41.16 5.07 15.33
N SER A 540 39.98 5.66 15.54
CA SER A 540 39.78 6.76 16.46
C SER A 540 39.39 6.33 17.89
N CYS A 541 38.88 5.10 18.06
CA CYS A 541 38.56 4.50 19.36
C CYS A 541 39.70 3.57 19.77
N SER A 542 40.43 3.93 20.80
CA SER A 542 41.55 3.15 21.34
C SER A 542 41.14 1.88 22.08
N ASP A 543 39.89 1.43 21.98
CA ASP A 543 39.38 0.27 22.68
C ASP A 543 39.05 -0.88 21.70
N SER A 544 39.70 -2.02 21.89
CA SER A 544 39.65 -3.20 21.06
C SER A 544 38.31 -3.95 21.07
N THR A 545 37.29 -3.39 21.74
CA THR A 545 35.93 -3.95 21.86
C THR A 545 35.04 -3.64 20.66
N THR A 546 35.38 -2.64 19.84
CA THR A 546 34.51 -2.15 18.75
C THR A 546 34.42 -3.10 17.55
N GLU A 547 35.40 -4.00 17.33
CA GLU A 547 35.32 -5.01 16.26
C GLU A 547 34.32 -6.14 16.54
N SER A 548 33.91 -6.31 17.79
CA SER A 548 32.98 -7.39 18.16
C SER A 548 31.51 -7.05 17.93
N TYR A 549 31.15 -5.76 17.98
CA TYR A 549 29.75 -5.32 17.91
C TYR A 549 29.08 -5.39 16.54
N ALA A 550 29.84 -5.62 15.47
CA ALA A 550 29.33 -5.40 14.11
C ALA A 550 28.87 -6.66 13.36
N ARG A 551 29.16 -7.87 13.85
CA ARG A 551 28.87 -9.10 13.09
C ARG A 551 28.52 -10.25 14.01
N ASN A 552 27.25 -10.69 13.97
CA ASN A 552 26.86 -11.97 14.50
C ASN A 552 26.35 -12.89 13.38
N PHE A 553 26.38 -14.18 13.60
CA PHE A 553 25.99 -15.22 12.67
C PHE A 553 25.25 -16.31 13.42
N PHE A 554 24.56 -17.16 12.68
CA PHE A 554 24.00 -18.41 13.18
C PHE A 554 24.02 -19.46 12.06
N GLU A 555 24.00 -20.72 12.42
CA GLU A 555 23.86 -21.81 11.47
C GLU A 555 22.42 -22.29 11.41
N TYR A 556 21.88 -22.47 10.19
CA TYR A 556 20.60 -23.11 9.95
C TYR A 556 20.79 -24.17 8.84
N ASN A 557 20.38 -25.41 9.09
CA ASN A 557 20.56 -26.56 8.17
C ASN A 557 21.96 -26.72 7.58
N GLY A 558 23.02 -26.45 8.35
CA GLY A 558 24.41 -26.60 7.92
C GLY A 558 24.95 -25.43 7.08
N ARG A 559 24.23 -24.35 6.97
CA ARG A 559 24.64 -23.11 6.31
C ARG A 559 24.69 -21.96 7.31
N GLN A 560 25.77 -21.17 7.25
CA GLN A 560 25.91 -19.97 8.06
C GLN A 560 25.17 -18.79 7.44
N HIS A 561 24.42 -18.06 8.27
CA HIS A 561 23.65 -16.88 7.93
C HIS A 561 24.04 -15.67 8.77
N THR A 562 23.83 -14.46 8.24
CA THR A 562 24.18 -13.21 8.92
C THR A 562 23.06 -12.72 9.82
N CYS A 563 23.41 -12.08 10.93
CA CYS A 563 22.51 -11.25 11.72
C CYS A 563 22.69 -9.77 11.34
N SER A 564 21.61 -9.02 11.33
CA SER A 564 21.61 -7.57 11.08
C SER A 564 20.48 -6.87 11.82
N ILE A 565 20.54 -5.55 11.92
CA ILE A 565 19.58 -4.64 12.55
C ILE A 565 19.44 -4.87 14.05
N LEU A 566 19.00 -6.06 14.49
CA LEU A 566 18.72 -6.38 15.88
C LEU A 566 18.97 -7.85 16.17
N CYS A 567 19.50 -8.16 17.35
CA CYS A 567 19.57 -9.52 17.91
C CYS A 567 18.79 -9.54 19.23
N ASP A 568 17.68 -10.26 19.30
CA ASP A 568 16.95 -10.51 20.54
C ASP A 568 17.59 -11.65 21.32
N LEU A 569 17.90 -11.42 22.60
CA LEU A 569 18.47 -12.39 23.52
C LEU A 569 17.33 -13.24 24.08
N LEU A 570 17.18 -14.45 23.58
CA LEU A 570 16.05 -15.33 23.85
C LEU A 570 16.34 -16.34 24.94
N HIS A 571 15.35 -16.55 25.82
CA HIS A 571 15.29 -17.69 26.73
C HIS A 571 14.09 -18.57 26.38
N THR A 572 14.29 -19.87 26.28
CA THR A 572 13.21 -20.83 26.00
C THR A 572 12.40 -21.15 27.26
N GLU A 573 11.07 -21.18 27.12
CA GLU A 573 10.10 -21.63 28.12
C GLU A 573 9.27 -22.81 27.59
N GLY A 574 9.94 -23.74 26.93
CA GLY A 574 9.35 -24.91 26.30
C GLY A 574 9.53 -24.97 24.79
N ALA A 575 9.94 -23.89 24.14
CA ALA A 575 10.30 -23.90 22.72
C ALA A 575 11.61 -24.70 22.48
N GLU A 576 11.64 -25.36 21.33
CA GLU A 576 12.85 -25.99 20.78
C GLU A 576 13.74 -24.92 20.15
N THR A 577 15.04 -24.98 20.40
CA THR A 577 16.03 -24.14 19.73
C THR A 577 16.44 -24.80 18.39
N LEU A 578 16.20 -24.08 17.29
CA LEU A 578 16.60 -24.54 15.95
C LEU A 578 17.96 -23.98 15.53
N SER A 579 18.33 -22.80 16.02
CA SER A 579 19.61 -22.14 15.75
C SER A 579 20.03 -21.27 16.91
N GLU A 580 21.34 -21.06 17.07
CA GLU A 580 21.95 -20.28 18.14
C GLU A 580 22.90 -19.23 17.58
N TYR A 581 23.07 -18.09 18.28
CA TYR A 581 24.08 -17.09 17.93
C TYR A 581 25.49 -17.67 18.07
N GLU A 582 26.40 -17.36 17.14
CA GLU A 582 27.77 -17.86 17.14
C GLU A 582 28.75 -16.95 17.85
N LYS A 583 28.44 -15.68 18.02
CA LYS A 583 29.38 -14.67 18.56
C LYS A 583 28.76 -13.82 19.66
N ASP A 584 29.65 -12.96 20.18
CA ASP A 584 29.37 -12.04 21.28
C ASP A 584 29.19 -12.77 22.62
N PHE A 585 28.87 -12.00 23.71
CA PHE A 585 28.63 -12.53 25.03
C PHE A 585 27.41 -13.47 25.11
N TYR A 586 26.51 -13.37 24.17
CA TYR A 586 25.29 -14.19 24.04
C TYR A 586 25.44 -15.35 23.03
N ALA A 587 26.66 -15.68 22.61
CA ALA A 587 26.91 -16.88 21.82
C ALA A 587 26.35 -18.14 22.50
N GLY A 588 25.64 -18.98 21.75
CA GLY A 588 24.91 -20.14 22.27
C GLY A 588 23.48 -19.82 22.78
N MET A 589 23.04 -18.58 22.78
CA MET A 589 21.63 -18.26 23.01
C MET A 589 20.79 -18.49 21.75
N PRO A 590 19.51 -18.89 21.88
CA PRO A 590 18.65 -19.17 20.72
C PRO A 590 18.46 -17.95 19.83
N VAL A 591 18.41 -18.16 18.51
CA VAL A 591 18.04 -17.15 17.51
C VAL A 591 16.79 -17.55 16.75
N VAL A 592 16.65 -18.83 16.40
CA VAL A 592 15.43 -19.37 15.77
C VAL A 592 14.85 -20.43 16.68
N THR A 593 13.57 -20.29 17.02
CA THR A 593 12.88 -21.24 17.92
C THR A 593 11.58 -21.74 17.30
N LYS A 594 11.17 -22.95 17.74
CA LYS A 594 9.91 -23.61 17.38
C LYS A 594 9.18 -24.05 18.64
N ASN A 595 7.91 -23.74 18.75
CA ASN A 595 7.06 -24.16 19.86
C ASN A 595 5.81 -24.87 19.38
N SER A 596 5.44 -25.96 20.02
CA SER A 596 4.15 -26.64 19.83
C SER A 596 3.13 -26.01 20.76
N PHE A 597 2.00 -25.55 20.22
CA PHE A 597 0.95 -24.92 21.00
C PHE A 597 -0.44 -25.40 20.54
N GLY A 598 -1.19 -26.05 21.43
CA GLY A 598 -2.44 -26.69 21.05
C GLY A 598 -2.24 -27.76 19.99
N SER A 599 -2.84 -27.60 18.82
CA SER A 599 -2.67 -28.49 17.67
C SER A 599 -1.72 -27.93 16.60
N GLY A 600 -1.20 -26.71 16.78
CA GLY A 600 -0.37 -26.01 15.80
C GLY A 600 1.04 -25.72 16.29
N THR A 601 1.73 -24.88 15.54
CA THR A 601 3.15 -24.56 15.71
C THR A 601 3.38 -23.07 15.64
N ALA A 602 4.29 -22.54 16.46
CA ALA A 602 4.71 -21.15 16.42
C ALA A 602 6.25 -21.05 16.32
N TYR A 603 6.73 -20.12 15.53
CA TYR A 603 8.16 -19.85 15.32
C TYR A 603 8.49 -18.40 15.70
N TYR A 604 9.69 -18.21 16.22
CA TYR A 604 10.27 -16.90 16.45
C TYR A 604 11.65 -16.79 15.80
N VAL A 605 11.90 -15.69 15.09
CA VAL A 605 13.19 -15.37 14.47
C VAL A 605 13.74 -14.12 15.14
N GLY A 606 14.78 -14.26 15.96
CA GLY A 606 15.30 -13.22 16.85
C GLY A 606 16.19 -12.17 16.18
N THR A 607 16.35 -12.18 14.86
CA THR A 607 17.19 -11.23 14.12
C THR A 607 16.72 -11.05 12.68
N ARG A 608 17.11 -9.96 12.03
CA ARG A 608 17.06 -9.84 10.56
C ARG A 608 18.21 -10.65 9.97
N SER A 609 17.94 -11.40 8.89
CA SER A 609 18.96 -12.22 8.25
C SER A 609 19.06 -11.95 6.74
N ASP A 610 19.89 -12.74 6.04
CA ASP A 610 20.05 -12.67 4.59
C ASP A 610 18.91 -13.40 3.85
N ASP A 611 18.72 -13.08 2.57
CA ASP A 611 17.67 -13.64 1.72
C ASP A 611 17.71 -15.18 1.66
N ALA A 612 18.90 -15.76 1.71
CA ALA A 612 19.06 -17.20 1.65
C ALA A 612 18.48 -17.91 2.88
N PHE A 613 18.56 -17.30 4.07
CA PHE A 613 17.91 -17.80 5.27
C PHE A 613 16.38 -17.81 5.08
N TYR A 614 15.78 -16.69 4.66
CA TYR A 614 14.33 -16.61 4.48
C TYR A 614 13.84 -17.62 3.44
N ASP A 615 14.58 -17.80 2.34
CA ASP A 615 14.23 -18.77 1.31
C ASP A 615 14.28 -20.21 1.83
N GLU A 616 15.29 -20.54 2.63
CA GLU A 616 15.44 -21.88 3.20
C GLU A 616 14.42 -22.14 4.32
N PHE A 617 14.28 -21.20 5.24
CA PHE A 617 13.40 -21.31 6.38
C PHE A 617 11.92 -21.38 5.94
N LEU A 618 11.47 -20.46 5.09
CA LEU A 618 10.11 -20.47 4.56
C LEU A 618 9.84 -21.72 3.70
N GLY A 619 10.82 -22.15 2.90
CA GLY A 619 10.68 -23.39 2.14
C GLY A 619 10.43 -24.61 3.05
N SER A 620 11.14 -24.69 4.18
CA SER A 620 10.95 -25.74 5.17
C SER A 620 9.58 -25.66 5.85
N VAL A 621 9.21 -24.48 6.37
CA VAL A 621 7.93 -24.29 7.07
C VAL A 621 6.74 -24.46 6.14
N CYS A 622 6.77 -23.93 4.91
CA CYS A 622 5.73 -24.15 3.90
C CYS A 622 5.56 -25.64 3.61
N GLY A 623 6.68 -26.40 3.49
CA GLY A 623 6.63 -27.85 3.31
C GLY A 623 5.95 -28.57 4.47
N GLU A 624 6.22 -28.18 5.73
CA GLU A 624 5.53 -28.72 6.92
C GLU A 624 4.03 -28.40 6.90
N CYS A 625 3.62 -27.25 6.35
CA CYS A 625 2.22 -26.84 6.19
C CYS A 625 1.54 -27.46 4.97
N GLY A 626 2.24 -28.26 4.14
CA GLY A 626 1.72 -28.78 2.88
C GLY A 626 1.55 -27.73 1.78
N ILE A 627 2.21 -26.57 1.91
CA ILE A 627 2.20 -25.50 0.92
C ILE A 627 3.36 -25.72 -0.05
N THR A 628 3.08 -25.76 -1.34
CA THR A 628 4.07 -25.99 -2.39
C THR A 628 4.12 -24.85 -3.40
N PRO A 629 5.28 -24.59 -4.02
CA PRO A 629 5.36 -23.69 -5.16
C PRO A 629 4.38 -24.09 -6.28
N ILE A 630 3.83 -23.09 -6.96
CA ILE A 630 2.89 -23.31 -8.09
C ILE A 630 3.63 -23.47 -9.43
N SER A 631 4.92 -23.15 -9.47
CA SER A 631 5.76 -23.26 -10.66
C SER A 631 7.22 -23.54 -10.30
N VAL A 632 7.98 -24.05 -11.29
CA VAL A 632 9.45 -24.20 -11.26
C VAL A 632 10.15 -23.19 -12.18
N ALA A 633 9.47 -22.13 -12.56
CA ALA A 633 10.06 -21.06 -13.36
C ALA A 633 11.31 -20.44 -12.68
N PRO A 634 12.26 -19.86 -13.43
CA PRO A 634 13.45 -19.23 -12.87
C PRO A 634 13.12 -18.03 -11.97
N VAL A 635 13.99 -17.76 -11.00
CA VAL A 635 13.92 -16.55 -10.18
C VAL A 635 13.95 -15.31 -11.09
N GLY A 636 13.02 -14.36 -10.86
CA GLY A 636 12.82 -13.17 -11.69
C GLY A 636 11.75 -13.34 -12.79
N VAL A 637 11.28 -14.56 -13.03
CA VAL A 637 9.97 -14.79 -13.66
C VAL A 637 8.95 -14.87 -12.54
N GLU A 638 8.12 -13.87 -12.39
CA GLU A 638 7.03 -13.89 -11.43
C GLU A 638 5.94 -14.85 -11.87
N VAL A 639 5.42 -15.66 -10.95
CA VAL A 639 4.32 -16.58 -11.26
C VAL A 639 3.21 -16.41 -10.23
N THR A 640 2.00 -16.12 -10.73
CA THR A 640 0.79 -16.05 -9.91
C THR A 640 -0.30 -16.96 -10.46
N LEU A 641 -1.30 -17.25 -9.63
CA LEU A 641 -2.44 -18.07 -9.99
C LEU A 641 -3.73 -17.33 -9.66
N ARG A 642 -4.64 -17.25 -10.65
CA ARG A 642 -6.02 -16.80 -10.45
C ARG A 642 -7.00 -17.88 -10.93
N GLU A 643 -8.11 -18.04 -10.24
CA GLU A 643 -9.11 -19.05 -10.53
C GLU A 643 -10.54 -18.47 -10.50
N ASN A 644 -11.39 -18.90 -11.43
CA ASN A 644 -12.82 -18.63 -11.48
C ASN A 644 -13.57 -19.83 -12.05
N GLU A 645 -14.87 -19.69 -12.28
CA GLU A 645 -15.70 -20.77 -12.86
C GLU A 645 -15.28 -21.20 -14.27
N LYS A 646 -14.52 -20.38 -15.00
CA LYS A 646 -14.06 -20.64 -16.38
C LYS A 646 -12.74 -21.40 -16.43
N GLY A 647 -11.95 -21.39 -15.36
CA GLY A 647 -10.67 -22.10 -15.29
C GLY A 647 -9.69 -21.53 -14.28
N SER A 648 -8.50 -22.11 -14.32
CA SER A 648 -7.31 -21.67 -13.57
C SER A 648 -6.32 -21.01 -14.53
N TYR A 649 -5.80 -19.86 -14.16
CA TYR A 649 -4.93 -19.02 -15.01
C TYR A 649 -3.59 -18.81 -14.29
N LEU A 650 -2.53 -19.35 -14.87
CA LEU A 650 -1.15 -19.11 -14.45
C LEU A 650 -0.58 -17.93 -15.25
N PHE A 651 -0.18 -16.90 -14.53
CA PHE A 651 0.53 -15.77 -15.10
C PHE A 651 2.02 -15.99 -14.96
N TYR A 652 2.76 -15.88 -16.03
CA TYR A 652 4.22 -15.84 -16.06
C TYR A 652 4.64 -14.46 -16.58
N LEU A 653 5.42 -13.73 -15.78
CA LEU A 653 5.84 -12.37 -16.06
C LEU A 653 7.37 -12.30 -15.97
N ASN A 654 8.03 -12.04 -17.09
CA ASN A 654 9.49 -11.97 -17.12
C ASN A 654 9.99 -10.58 -16.75
N HIS A 655 10.37 -10.39 -15.48
CA HIS A 655 10.98 -9.16 -14.97
C HIS A 655 12.49 -9.11 -15.17
N THR A 656 13.12 -10.19 -15.61
CA THR A 656 14.56 -10.20 -15.86
C THR A 656 14.89 -9.37 -17.12
N GLY A 657 16.06 -8.83 -17.18
CA GLY A 657 16.57 -8.14 -18.37
C GLY A 657 16.98 -9.10 -19.51
N GLU A 658 16.67 -10.40 -19.42
CA GLU A 658 17.14 -11.45 -20.30
C GLU A 658 16.01 -12.38 -20.74
N GLU A 659 16.22 -13.11 -21.85
CA GLU A 659 15.34 -14.19 -22.29
C GLU A 659 15.40 -15.34 -21.29
N GLN A 660 14.26 -15.92 -20.95
CA GLN A 660 14.14 -17.01 -19.98
C GLN A 660 13.64 -18.30 -20.63
N HIS A 661 14.21 -19.42 -20.20
CA HIS A 661 13.89 -20.75 -20.68
C HIS A 661 13.52 -21.66 -19.53
N PHE A 662 12.36 -22.27 -19.56
CA PHE A 662 11.90 -23.22 -18.55
C PHE A 662 10.83 -24.16 -19.14
N LYS A 663 10.43 -25.15 -18.38
CA LYS A 663 9.43 -26.12 -18.82
C LYS A 663 8.05 -25.76 -18.30
N ALA A 664 7.04 -26.00 -19.11
CA ALA A 664 5.65 -25.83 -18.72
C ALA A 664 5.28 -26.79 -17.56
N ASP A 665 4.76 -26.26 -16.48
CA ASP A 665 4.33 -27.05 -15.31
C ASP A 665 3.10 -27.92 -15.62
N TYR A 666 2.25 -27.48 -16.56
CA TYR A 666 0.97 -28.08 -16.91
C TYR A 666 0.70 -28.01 -18.40
N ASP A 667 -0.24 -28.83 -18.89
CA ASP A 667 -0.90 -28.59 -20.18
C ASP A 667 -1.70 -27.30 -20.06
N MET A 668 -1.42 -26.29 -20.89
CA MET A 668 -2.08 -24.99 -20.83
C MET A 668 -2.14 -24.31 -22.20
N THR A 669 -3.09 -23.38 -22.35
CA THR A 669 -3.18 -22.53 -23.53
C THR A 669 -3.01 -21.08 -23.11
N ASP A 670 -2.04 -20.38 -23.69
CA ASP A 670 -1.88 -18.94 -23.50
C ASP A 670 -3.08 -18.20 -24.10
N ILE A 671 -3.85 -17.52 -23.26
CA ILE A 671 -5.08 -16.83 -23.68
C ILE A 671 -4.80 -15.53 -24.45
N ILE A 672 -3.58 -15.01 -24.44
CA ILE A 672 -3.19 -13.84 -25.24
C ILE A 672 -2.93 -14.26 -26.69
N THR A 673 -2.13 -15.30 -26.90
CA THR A 673 -1.66 -15.70 -28.22
C THR A 673 -2.40 -16.90 -28.83
N GLY A 674 -3.13 -17.65 -28.00
CA GLY A 674 -3.76 -18.92 -28.38
C GLY A 674 -2.76 -20.09 -28.50
N ARG A 675 -1.48 -19.90 -28.17
CA ARG A 675 -0.48 -20.96 -28.21
C ARG A 675 -0.73 -22.00 -27.12
N HIS A 676 -0.74 -23.27 -27.51
CA HIS A 676 -0.80 -24.39 -26.59
C HIS A 676 0.61 -24.83 -26.19
N TYR A 677 0.81 -25.11 -24.90
CA TYR A 677 2.01 -25.70 -24.31
C TYR A 677 1.64 -27.03 -23.67
N ALA A 678 2.25 -28.11 -24.12
CA ALA A 678 2.14 -29.39 -23.42
C ALA A 678 3.00 -29.34 -22.15
N ARG A 679 2.59 -30.11 -21.13
CA ARG A 679 3.42 -30.26 -19.92
C ARG A 679 4.84 -30.72 -20.28
N GLU A 680 5.86 -30.14 -19.64
CA GLU A 680 7.29 -30.37 -19.90
C GLU A 680 7.79 -29.83 -21.27
N GLU A 681 6.92 -29.20 -22.06
CA GLU A 681 7.36 -28.44 -23.24
C GLU A 681 8.16 -27.20 -22.81
N GLU A 682 9.17 -26.84 -23.61
CA GLU A 682 9.97 -25.65 -23.36
C GLU A 682 9.18 -24.37 -23.61
N ILE A 683 9.12 -23.51 -22.60
CA ILE A 683 8.63 -22.14 -22.67
C ILE A 683 9.83 -21.23 -22.87
N ILE A 684 9.77 -20.36 -23.87
CA ILE A 684 10.75 -19.30 -24.11
C ILE A 684 10.02 -17.97 -23.91
N MET A 685 10.48 -17.17 -22.97
CA MET A 685 9.96 -15.84 -22.69
C MET A 685 11.00 -14.77 -23.00
N ASN A 686 10.69 -13.89 -23.94
CA ASN A 686 11.52 -12.72 -24.20
C ASN A 686 11.56 -11.76 -22.99
N VAL A 687 12.43 -10.75 -23.08
CA VAL A 687 12.49 -9.65 -22.09
C VAL A 687 11.13 -8.96 -22.00
N SER A 688 10.66 -8.77 -20.78
CA SER A 688 9.35 -8.15 -20.45
C SER A 688 8.14 -8.88 -21.05
N ASP A 689 8.27 -10.17 -21.34
CA ASP A 689 7.18 -10.98 -21.90
C ASP A 689 6.17 -11.40 -20.81
N VAL A 690 4.94 -11.67 -21.24
CA VAL A 690 3.82 -12.11 -20.41
C VAL A 690 3.13 -13.29 -21.10
N ILE A 691 2.92 -14.37 -20.34
CA ILE A 691 2.13 -15.54 -20.76
C ILE A 691 1.03 -15.74 -19.70
N ILE A 692 -0.21 -15.94 -20.15
CA ILE A 692 -1.34 -16.28 -19.29
C ILE A 692 -1.87 -17.65 -19.70
N GLY A 693 -1.36 -18.67 -19.04
CA GLY A 693 -1.69 -20.07 -19.34
C GLY A 693 -3.00 -20.49 -18.67
N LYS A 694 -4.04 -20.73 -19.43
CA LYS A 694 -5.29 -21.37 -18.97
C LYS A 694 -5.09 -22.88 -18.93
N LYS A 695 -5.33 -23.49 -17.76
CA LYS A 695 -5.30 -24.95 -17.55
C LYS A 695 -6.57 -25.63 -18.08
#